data_5da387a8b81714429caeda7f8ee19afb
#
_entry.id   5da387a8b81714429caeda7f8ee19afb
#
_cell.length_a   1.000
_cell.length_b   1.000
_cell.length_c   1.000
_cell.angle_alpha   90.00
_cell.angle_beta   90.00
_cell.angle_gamma   90.00
#
_symmetry.space_group_name_H-M   'P 1'
#
loop_
_entity.id
_entity.type
_entity.pdbx_description
1 polymer ?
#
loop_
_entity_poly.entity_id
_entity_poly.type
_entity_poly.pdbx_seq_one_letter_code
_entity_poly.pdbx_strand_id
1 'polypeptide(L)'
;MRKLLYIFAVLFTCLPANSQNQGQEDSLVVLMSSKSAQLVDIEGASYRKVVGPARFLHNNTYLLCDTAMWNVDSKYIEAWGNVSIMQEETVLTSDKLTYLIDDNLAKFRGTLVQLQDKDHNILRTRNLDYNTKDSLAVFNNGGAMRDKDGQIIESRQGTYDSKAKMFTFRDDVNMFTDSIFVKTRSLVYLSDQNLAKFGQDTNAWKDDNMLSSDAGWYDRGREVFLFNRRVHVMSEDQEGWSDSLYFHRNINKVELLGNVQVTDTTRNVFALAGRIEYLDSISSVTLTREPAVISQTKEKDGKVDTVYLGADKLVYYTLRMCDVDSAAVEASNNRLKALEIDPVGEFRRKAAEAAKRAAAEAAKEDPNQRAKLAAQEKQAKQKELPQLQDNQDLASEAPADSLAISDSLNVADSLSLQPEPLDTTRIGFLDAWKNVRIYKKDMQVVCDSLVYSDLDSLARLFIQPVVWQEEVRQYAADSISVVISNGTMEKASLMSEAFITIQEDPDHYNQIRGAEMTAYFNPEGGLYRFDALGMASALFFIEENGALATVNKTESKMLSAVFENGSIQKIYYYDSPKNDGYPVVQLTEAERQMKGFKWQPERRPADRKAVTKLSLRPSERKRFSRVAQPKYTQTEIYFPGYISDIKMQIAVRDSLRQIRERERALAEKNQEIQLADSLVVADSLESVGTQIDSMSMKTVSDSLAVKDSVSTTSDAAPLDAKALREARKAEREAAKQKKLQERDLKWAELDKRDAEKLKLKEEKKLEKLRKKKRKALKDAAKQAERDAMVVERYRLKFEKEKQKAEAKAAKKAEKASNKTSK
;
A
#
# COMPACT_ATOMS: atom_id res chain seq x y z
N MET A 1 2.25 42.87 43.60
CA MET A 1 1.42 43.30 44.71
C MET A 1 0.99 42.02 45.41
N ARG A 2 1.76 41.45 46.36
CA ARG A 2 1.90 41.75 47.77
C ARG A 2 0.56 42.12 48.43
N LYS A 3 0.13 41.18 49.30
CA LYS A 3 -0.91 41.19 50.32
C LYS A 3 -2.12 40.32 49.93
N LEU A 4 -2.06 39.08 50.44
CA LEU A 4 -3.11 38.34 51.16
C LEU A 4 -2.51 37.00 51.62
N LEU A 5 -1.54 37.13 52.51
CA LEU A 5 -1.06 36.08 53.40
C LEU A 5 -1.43 36.64 54.82
N TYR A 6 -1.93 35.81 55.68
CA TYR A 6 -2.45 35.99 57.01
C TYR A 6 -3.99 36.06 57.07
N ILE A 7 -4.57 34.95 57.33
CA ILE A 7 -5.68 34.61 58.25
C ILE A 7 -6.01 33.13 58.02
N PHE A 8 -5.34 32.25 58.72
CA PHE A 8 -5.81 30.93 59.18
C PHE A 8 -4.69 30.26 60.02
N ALA A 9 -4.31 30.95 61.07
CA ALA A 9 -3.62 30.34 62.20
C ALA A 9 -4.43 30.68 63.42
N VAL A 10 -4.82 29.70 64.18
CA VAL A 10 -5.49 29.66 65.45
C VAL A 10 -6.90 29.04 65.31
N LEU A 11 -6.93 27.69 65.42
CA LEU A 11 -7.89 26.88 66.12
C LEU A 11 -7.32 25.45 66.23
N PHE A 12 -6.20 25.34 66.96
CA PHE A 12 -5.74 24.08 67.51
C PHE A 12 -6.39 23.96 68.88
N THR A 13 -7.59 23.41 68.93
CA THR A 13 -8.20 22.91 70.19
C THR A 13 -7.91 21.43 70.29
N CYS A 14 -7.23 21.10 71.38
CA CYS A 14 -6.97 19.78 71.90
C CYS A 14 -8.17 18.84 71.81
N LEU A 15 -8.13 17.83 70.95
CA LEU A 15 -8.86 16.61 71.10
C LEU A 15 -7.88 15.55 71.69
N PRO A 16 -8.30 14.78 72.72
CA PRO A 16 -7.45 13.74 73.25
C PRO A 16 -7.21 12.67 72.20
N ALA A 17 -5.94 12.40 71.95
CA ALA A 17 -5.49 11.26 71.15
C ALA A 17 -5.93 9.98 71.90
N ASN A 18 -7.10 9.48 71.61
CA ASN A 18 -7.38 8.08 71.87
C ASN A 18 -6.51 7.33 70.82
N SER A 19 -5.31 7.00 71.22
CA SER A 19 -4.55 5.89 70.66
C SER A 19 -5.39 4.65 70.94
N GLN A 20 -6.33 4.33 70.06
CA GLN A 20 -6.77 2.97 69.85
C GLN A 20 -5.55 2.24 69.31
N ASN A 21 -4.84 1.55 70.21
CA ASN A 21 -4.13 0.34 69.86
C ASN A 21 -5.13 -0.54 69.15
N GLN A 22 -5.20 -0.48 67.82
CA GLN A 22 -5.72 -1.58 67.05
C GLN A 22 -4.73 -2.72 67.33
N GLY A 23 -4.96 -3.45 68.40
CA GLY A 23 -4.36 -4.75 68.60
C GLY A 23 -4.57 -5.50 67.30
N GLN A 24 -3.47 -5.92 66.73
CA GLN A 24 -3.39 -6.88 65.68
C GLN A 24 -4.25 -8.04 66.17
N GLU A 25 -5.50 -8.18 65.71
CA GLU A 25 -6.28 -9.38 65.99
C GLU A 25 -5.49 -10.50 65.34
N ASP A 26 -4.82 -11.31 66.15
CA ASP A 26 -4.21 -12.55 65.73
C ASP A 26 -5.31 -13.39 65.12
N SER A 27 -5.40 -13.36 63.75
CA SER A 27 -6.41 -14.10 63.05
C SER A 27 -6.12 -15.60 63.25
N LEU A 28 -7.05 -16.28 63.92
CA LEU A 28 -6.94 -17.66 64.27
C LEU A 28 -7.15 -18.54 63.04
N VAL A 29 -6.27 -19.54 62.88
CA VAL A 29 -6.51 -20.62 61.94
C VAL A 29 -7.52 -21.57 62.55
N VAL A 30 -8.61 -21.85 61.79
CA VAL A 30 -9.69 -22.73 62.19
C VAL A 30 -9.67 -24.02 61.37
N LEU A 31 -9.57 -25.17 62.02
CA LEU A 31 -9.81 -26.47 61.37
C LEU A 31 -11.29 -26.68 61.20
N MET A 32 -11.78 -26.56 59.96
CA MET A 32 -13.21 -26.69 59.63
C MET A 32 -13.69 -28.15 59.57
N SER A 33 -12.85 -29.01 58.99
CA SER A 33 -13.20 -30.43 58.86
C SER A 33 -11.93 -31.30 58.72
N SER A 34 -11.96 -32.53 59.23
CA SER A 34 -10.96 -33.56 58.99
C SER A 34 -11.57 -34.95 59.28
N LYS A 35 -10.92 -36.01 58.82
CA LYS A 35 -11.25 -37.40 59.20
C LYS A 35 -10.74 -37.76 60.58
N SER A 36 -9.57 -37.31 60.90
CA SER A 36 -8.95 -37.43 62.22
C SER A 36 -7.96 -36.33 62.53
N ALA A 37 -7.83 -35.95 63.82
CA ALA A 37 -6.81 -35.06 64.29
C ALA A 37 -6.15 -35.71 65.54
N GLN A 38 -4.83 -35.74 65.59
CA GLN A 38 -3.99 -36.34 66.64
C GLN A 38 -2.95 -35.34 67.10
N LEU A 39 -2.71 -35.30 68.41
CA LEU A 39 -1.57 -34.57 68.97
C LEU A 39 -0.34 -35.50 68.91
N VAL A 40 0.75 -35.02 68.37
CA VAL A 40 1.97 -35.78 68.18
C VAL A 40 3.14 -34.92 68.64
N ASP A 41 3.95 -35.40 69.57
CA ASP A 41 5.18 -34.73 69.94
C ASP A 41 6.39 -35.32 69.19
N ILE A 42 7.09 -34.42 68.47
CA ILE A 42 8.27 -34.76 67.71
C ILE A 42 9.41 -33.85 68.14
N GLU A 43 10.49 -34.46 68.69
CA GLU A 43 11.69 -33.76 69.17
C GLU A 43 11.38 -32.57 70.12
N GLY A 44 10.38 -32.77 71.00
CA GLY A 44 9.94 -31.76 71.99
C GLY A 44 9.10 -30.63 71.49
N ALA A 45 8.66 -30.69 70.23
CA ALA A 45 7.67 -29.75 69.65
C ALA A 45 6.32 -30.45 69.47
N SER A 46 5.23 -29.74 69.82
CA SER A 46 3.88 -30.27 69.76
C SER A 46 3.26 -29.99 68.39
N TYR A 47 2.88 -31.07 67.69
CA TYR A 47 2.18 -31.01 66.40
C TYR A 47 0.79 -31.54 66.46
N ARG A 48 -0.12 -30.88 65.71
CA ARG A 48 -1.44 -31.43 65.38
C ARG A 48 -1.38 -32.11 64.03
N LYS A 49 -1.31 -33.44 64.01
CA LYS A 49 -1.40 -34.24 62.81
C LYS A 49 -2.85 -34.36 62.38
N VAL A 50 -3.20 -33.82 61.22
CA VAL A 50 -4.56 -33.84 60.66
C VAL A 50 -4.56 -34.75 59.44
N VAL A 51 -5.50 -35.71 59.40
CA VAL A 51 -5.59 -36.70 58.31
C VAL A 51 -7.03 -36.73 57.76
N GLY A 52 -7.15 -36.94 56.48
CA GLY A 52 -8.37 -37.09 55.73
C GLY A 52 -8.57 -36.01 54.75
N PRO A 53 -9.51 -35.68 53.95
CA PRO A 53 -9.61 -34.38 53.37
C PRO A 53 -9.79 -33.32 54.49
N ALA A 54 -8.69 -32.65 54.81
CA ALA A 54 -8.62 -31.60 55.81
C ALA A 54 -8.89 -30.25 55.23
N ARG A 55 -9.70 -29.43 55.95
CA ARG A 55 -10.05 -28.08 55.54
C ARG A 55 -9.78 -27.10 56.65
N PHE A 56 -8.92 -26.14 56.38
CA PHE A 56 -8.62 -25.05 57.29
C PHE A 56 -9.14 -23.73 56.72
N LEU A 57 -9.49 -22.82 57.61
CA LEU A 57 -9.83 -21.43 57.28
C LEU A 57 -8.90 -20.49 58.05
N HIS A 58 -8.24 -19.59 57.34
CA HIS A 58 -7.47 -18.50 57.92
C HIS A 58 -7.82 -17.21 57.17
N ASN A 59 -8.36 -16.24 57.91
CA ASN A 59 -8.96 -15.05 57.32
C ASN A 59 -10.00 -15.44 56.24
N ASN A 60 -9.84 -14.97 54.99
CA ASN A 60 -10.69 -15.28 53.82
C ASN A 60 -10.11 -16.41 52.96
N THR A 61 -9.16 -17.19 53.48
CA THR A 61 -8.43 -18.19 52.73
C THR A 61 -8.77 -19.60 53.21
N TYR A 62 -9.21 -20.46 52.30
CA TYR A 62 -9.39 -21.88 52.57
C TYR A 62 -8.13 -22.66 52.16
N LEU A 63 -7.58 -23.48 53.08
CA LEU A 63 -6.56 -24.46 52.78
C LEU A 63 -7.19 -25.87 52.85
N LEU A 64 -7.03 -26.66 51.78
CA LEU A 64 -7.49 -28.04 51.66
C LEU A 64 -6.25 -28.92 51.43
N CYS A 65 -6.22 -30.12 52.02
CA CYS A 65 -5.15 -31.12 51.81
C CYS A 65 -5.56 -32.52 52.29
N ASP A 66 -4.85 -33.55 51.87
CA ASP A 66 -5.08 -34.91 52.35
C ASP A 66 -4.47 -35.13 53.74
N THR A 67 -3.32 -34.52 54.06
CA THR A 67 -2.67 -34.63 55.37
C THR A 67 -1.97 -33.30 55.70
N ALA A 68 -2.01 -32.90 56.95
CA ALA A 68 -1.27 -31.74 57.43
C ALA A 68 -0.62 -32.02 58.81
N MET A 69 0.56 -31.41 59.01
CA MET A 69 1.24 -31.27 60.30
C MET A 69 1.19 -29.79 60.70
N TRP A 70 0.43 -29.45 61.71
CA TRP A 70 0.28 -28.09 62.21
C TRP A 70 1.09 -27.91 63.49
N ASN A 71 2.14 -27.13 63.43
CA ASN A 71 2.88 -26.70 64.61
C ASN A 71 2.23 -25.43 65.15
N VAL A 72 1.65 -25.47 66.33
CA VAL A 72 0.91 -24.35 66.93
C VAL A 72 1.89 -23.33 67.53
N ASP A 73 2.99 -23.78 68.12
CA ASP A 73 3.98 -22.93 68.80
C ASP A 73 4.80 -22.12 67.78
N SER A 74 5.25 -22.75 66.73
CA SER A 74 5.98 -22.08 65.62
C SER A 74 5.05 -21.54 64.54
N LYS A 75 3.74 -21.62 64.70
CA LYS A 75 2.70 -21.06 63.86
C LYS A 75 2.87 -21.36 62.37
N TYR A 76 3.11 -22.63 62.00
CA TYR A 76 3.12 -23.06 60.58
C TYR A 76 2.36 -24.37 60.38
N ILE A 77 1.86 -24.54 59.16
CA ILE A 77 1.21 -25.76 58.71
C ILE A 77 1.99 -26.32 57.53
N GLU A 78 2.43 -27.56 57.61
CA GLU A 78 2.91 -28.34 56.44
C GLU A 78 1.75 -29.21 55.94
N ALA A 79 1.46 -29.14 54.64
CA ALA A 79 0.36 -29.90 54.05
C ALA A 79 0.84 -30.71 52.83
N TRP A 80 0.30 -31.91 52.68
CA TRP A 80 0.63 -32.85 51.61
C TRP A 80 -0.59 -33.48 51.00
N GLY A 81 -0.50 -33.81 49.71
CA GLY A 81 -1.54 -34.50 48.94
C GLY A 81 -2.72 -33.58 48.58
N ASN A 82 -3.00 -33.43 47.31
CA ASN A 82 -4.06 -32.64 46.80
C ASN A 82 -4.23 -31.25 47.45
N VAL A 83 -3.04 -30.61 47.71
CA VAL A 83 -3.05 -29.33 48.40
C VAL A 83 -3.65 -28.26 47.52
N SER A 84 -4.62 -27.52 48.11
CA SER A 84 -5.25 -26.38 47.43
C SER A 84 -5.48 -25.21 48.36
N ILE A 85 -5.15 -24.01 47.94
CA ILE A 85 -5.58 -22.76 48.57
C ILE A 85 -6.61 -22.12 47.64
N MET A 86 -7.71 -21.66 48.26
CA MET A 86 -8.78 -20.94 47.58
C MET A 86 -9.02 -19.63 48.33
N GLN A 87 -8.80 -18.54 47.62
CA GLN A 87 -9.04 -17.17 48.11
C GLN A 87 -9.80 -16.37 47.06
N GLU A 88 -10.98 -15.93 47.40
CA GLU A 88 -11.91 -15.31 46.46
C GLU A 88 -12.10 -16.20 45.20
N GLU A 89 -11.64 -15.72 44.05
CA GLU A 89 -11.75 -16.43 42.78
C GLU A 89 -10.39 -16.98 42.29
N THR A 90 -9.34 -16.90 43.11
CA THR A 90 -8.03 -17.45 42.85
C THR A 90 -7.85 -18.82 43.50
N VAL A 91 -7.44 -19.81 42.73
CA VAL A 91 -7.20 -21.19 43.16
C VAL A 91 -5.73 -21.57 42.90
N LEU A 92 -5.02 -22.00 43.97
CA LEU A 92 -3.67 -22.52 43.88
C LEU A 92 -3.69 -23.99 44.26
N THR A 93 -2.97 -24.82 43.50
CA THR A 93 -2.85 -26.27 43.75
C THR A 93 -1.39 -26.72 43.69
N SER A 94 -1.01 -27.71 44.48
CA SER A 94 0.31 -28.34 44.50
C SER A 94 0.32 -29.70 45.20
N ASP A 95 1.48 -30.35 45.19
CA ASP A 95 1.70 -31.60 45.94
C ASP A 95 2.04 -31.32 47.43
N LYS A 96 2.70 -30.18 47.67
CA LYS A 96 3.19 -29.81 49.02
C LYS A 96 3.09 -28.31 49.27
N LEU A 97 2.74 -27.93 50.50
CA LEU A 97 2.64 -26.56 50.97
C LEU A 97 3.24 -26.41 52.36
N THR A 98 3.97 -25.32 52.59
CA THR A 98 4.31 -24.83 53.93
C THR A 98 3.63 -23.46 54.10
N TYR A 99 2.73 -23.37 55.06
CA TYR A 99 1.97 -22.15 55.35
C TYR A 99 2.46 -21.50 56.65
N LEU A 100 3.11 -20.34 56.55
CA LEU A 100 3.55 -19.53 57.66
C LEU A 100 2.42 -18.60 58.06
N ILE A 101 1.84 -18.85 59.25
CA ILE A 101 0.57 -18.21 59.66
C ILE A 101 0.76 -16.71 59.92
N ASP A 102 1.77 -16.36 60.74
CA ASP A 102 2.06 -14.96 61.11
C ASP A 102 2.45 -14.08 59.89
N ASP A 103 3.17 -14.69 58.95
CA ASP A 103 3.58 -14.00 57.72
C ASP A 103 2.50 -13.97 56.66
N ASN A 104 1.40 -14.67 56.85
CA ASN A 104 0.34 -14.89 55.85
C ASN A 104 0.94 -15.45 54.51
N LEU A 105 2.00 -16.28 54.62
CA LEU A 105 2.81 -16.71 53.48
C LEU A 105 2.67 -18.21 53.22
N ALA A 106 2.07 -18.54 52.07
CA ALA A 106 1.92 -19.91 51.59
C ALA A 106 3.04 -20.26 50.59
N LYS A 107 3.95 -21.17 50.94
CA LYS A 107 5.06 -21.64 50.08
C LYS A 107 4.68 -22.96 49.42
N PHE A 108 4.24 -22.88 48.15
CA PHE A 108 3.90 -24.05 47.33
C PHE A 108 5.16 -24.66 46.72
N ARG A 109 5.28 -25.98 46.82
CA ARG A 109 6.39 -26.73 46.24
C ARG A 109 5.87 -28.05 45.67
N GLY A 110 6.46 -28.50 44.57
CA GLY A 110 6.03 -29.77 43.98
C GLY A 110 6.56 -29.97 42.58
N THR A 111 6.12 -31.05 41.98
CA THR A 111 6.39 -31.32 40.55
C THR A 111 5.67 -30.34 39.67
N LEU A 112 4.44 -29.93 40.08
CA LEU A 112 3.62 -28.97 39.45
C LEU A 112 2.87 -28.14 40.50
N VAL A 113 3.08 -26.83 40.47
CA VAL A 113 2.26 -25.83 41.17
C VAL A 113 1.45 -25.07 40.12
N GLN A 114 0.13 -25.01 40.34
CA GLN A 114 -0.78 -24.30 39.42
C GLN A 114 -1.55 -23.22 40.16
N LEU A 115 -1.56 -22.03 39.61
CA LEU A 115 -2.46 -20.91 39.96
C LEU A 115 -3.46 -20.71 38.84
N GLN A 116 -4.73 -20.63 39.19
CA GLN A 116 -5.81 -20.25 38.25
C GLN A 116 -6.56 -19.05 38.80
N ASP A 117 -6.72 -18.02 37.99
CA ASP A 117 -7.48 -16.84 38.33
C ASP A 117 -8.95 -16.92 37.85
N LYS A 118 -9.73 -15.90 38.16
CA LYS A 118 -11.15 -15.77 37.78
C LYS A 118 -11.35 -15.83 36.24
N ASP A 119 -10.44 -15.25 35.47
CA ASP A 119 -10.52 -15.16 34.02
C ASP A 119 -10.01 -16.43 33.33
N HIS A 120 -9.80 -17.52 34.11
CA HIS A 120 -9.29 -18.82 33.68
C HIS A 120 -7.86 -18.76 33.11
N ASN A 121 -7.06 -17.77 33.50
CA ASN A 121 -5.63 -17.79 33.23
C ASN A 121 -4.96 -18.82 34.15
N ILE A 122 -4.12 -19.66 33.59
CA ILE A 122 -3.45 -20.75 34.29
C ILE A 122 -1.94 -20.51 34.29
N LEU A 123 -1.37 -20.16 35.44
CA LEU A 123 0.08 -20.10 35.66
C LEU A 123 0.59 -21.43 36.24
N ARG A 124 1.61 -22.00 35.67
CA ARG A 124 2.28 -23.24 36.15
C ARG A 124 3.76 -22.99 36.42
N THR A 125 4.21 -23.50 37.52
CA THR A 125 5.61 -23.43 37.98
C THR A 125 5.92 -24.62 38.93
N ARG A 126 7.14 -24.75 39.41
CA ARG A 126 7.50 -25.72 40.46
C ARG A 126 7.48 -25.12 41.84
N ASN A 127 7.77 -23.83 41.95
CA ASN A 127 7.85 -23.12 43.21
C ASN A 127 7.10 -21.81 43.12
N LEU A 128 6.15 -21.59 44.05
CA LEU A 128 5.37 -20.39 44.12
C LEU A 128 5.18 -20.01 45.58
N ASP A 129 5.41 -18.77 45.90
CA ASP A 129 5.16 -18.19 47.21
C ASP A 129 3.95 -17.23 47.07
N TYR A 130 2.93 -17.44 47.90
CA TYR A 130 1.70 -16.67 47.85
C TYR A 130 1.43 -15.98 49.18
N ASN A 131 1.42 -14.64 49.17
CA ASN A 131 1.00 -13.88 50.34
C ASN A 131 -0.54 -13.75 50.32
N THR A 132 -1.19 -14.37 51.30
CA THR A 132 -2.67 -14.40 51.38
C THR A 132 -3.27 -13.08 51.85
N LYS A 133 -2.54 -12.22 52.56
CA LYS A 133 -2.98 -10.88 52.98
C LYS A 133 -2.92 -9.89 51.80
N ASP A 134 -1.84 -9.89 51.05
CA ASP A 134 -1.64 -9.02 49.95
C ASP A 134 -2.22 -9.56 48.65
N SER A 135 -2.59 -10.86 48.62
CA SER A 135 -3.08 -11.58 47.43
C SER A 135 -2.05 -11.57 46.30
N LEU A 136 -0.76 -11.68 46.63
CA LEU A 136 0.37 -11.59 45.71
C LEU A 136 1.09 -12.95 45.63
N ALA A 137 1.15 -13.51 44.41
CA ALA A 137 1.94 -14.71 44.10
C ALA A 137 3.29 -14.31 43.46
N VAL A 138 4.35 -15.04 43.83
CA VAL A 138 5.73 -14.84 43.32
C VAL A 138 6.34 -16.17 42.92
N PHE A 139 6.92 -16.23 41.73
CA PHE A 139 7.74 -17.39 41.29
C PHE A 139 9.11 -16.92 40.76
N ASN A 140 10.18 -17.67 41.04
CA ASN A 140 11.56 -17.29 40.73
C ASN A 140 12.33 -18.33 39.91
N ASN A 141 11.78 -19.54 39.71
CA ASN A 141 12.47 -20.67 39.08
C ASN A 141 11.87 -21.12 37.76
N GLY A 142 11.36 -20.14 36.99
CA GLY A 142 10.67 -20.40 35.75
C GLY A 142 9.18 -20.71 35.90
N GLY A 143 8.39 -20.20 35.00
CA GLY A 143 6.95 -20.42 34.93
C GLY A 143 6.39 -20.11 33.59
N ALA A 144 5.25 -20.71 33.28
CA ALA A 144 4.50 -20.42 32.05
C ALA A 144 3.03 -20.18 32.41
N MET A 145 2.45 -19.14 31.83
CA MET A 145 1.03 -18.80 31.92
C MET A 145 0.38 -19.02 30.56
N ARG A 146 -0.80 -19.63 30.61
CA ARG A 146 -1.71 -19.74 29.46
C ARG A 146 -3.03 -19.07 29.78
N ASP A 147 -3.48 -18.17 28.92
CA ASP A 147 -4.81 -17.57 29.06
C ASP A 147 -5.91 -18.48 28.46
N LYS A 148 -7.16 -18.09 28.65
CA LYS A 148 -8.34 -18.81 28.15
C LYS A 148 -8.37 -18.95 26.62
N ASP A 149 -7.77 -17.99 25.91
CA ASP A 149 -7.81 -17.89 24.46
C ASP A 149 -6.57 -18.49 23.78
N GLY A 150 -5.67 -19.09 24.56
CA GLY A 150 -4.50 -19.79 24.06
C GLY A 150 -3.25 -18.93 23.88
N GLN A 151 -3.26 -17.68 24.38
CA GLN A 151 -2.01 -16.93 24.51
C GLN A 151 -1.12 -17.59 25.57
N ILE A 152 0.17 -17.66 25.32
CA ILE A 152 1.12 -18.20 26.30
C ILE A 152 2.21 -17.18 26.58
N ILE A 153 2.60 -17.06 27.86
CA ILE A 153 3.68 -16.21 28.33
C ILE A 153 4.55 -17.03 29.28
N GLU A 154 5.85 -17.05 29.06
CA GLU A 154 6.81 -17.68 29.97
C GLU A 154 7.91 -16.71 30.39
N SER A 155 8.50 -16.95 31.56
CA SER A 155 9.64 -16.19 32.04
C SER A 155 10.41 -16.96 33.12
N ARG A 156 11.58 -16.45 33.52
CA ARG A 156 12.31 -16.99 34.68
C ARG A 156 11.67 -16.57 35.99
N GLN A 157 11.18 -15.36 36.09
CA GLN A 157 10.59 -14.79 37.30
C GLN A 157 9.27 -14.08 36.97
N GLY A 158 8.41 -14.04 37.95
CA GLY A 158 7.19 -13.26 37.79
C GLY A 158 6.36 -13.17 39.05
N THR A 159 5.37 -12.31 39.00
CA THR A 159 4.38 -12.09 40.06
C THR A 159 2.98 -12.06 39.47
N TYR A 160 2.02 -12.45 40.28
CA TYR A 160 0.60 -12.24 40.01
C TYR A 160 -0.06 -11.53 41.21
N ASP A 161 -0.59 -10.34 40.95
CA ASP A 161 -1.41 -9.59 41.88
C ASP A 161 -2.88 -9.85 41.54
N SER A 162 -3.60 -10.59 42.41
CA SER A 162 -4.99 -10.96 42.13
C SER A 162 -5.97 -9.80 42.31
N LYS A 163 -5.64 -8.82 43.15
CA LYS A 163 -6.44 -7.60 43.36
C LYS A 163 -6.36 -6.70 42.14
N ALA A 164 -5.15 -6.51 41.59
CA ALA A 164 -4.91 -5.72 40.38
C ALA A 164 -5.15 -6.50 39.08
N LYS A 165 -5.40 -7.85 39.17
CA LYS A 165 -5.50 -8.76 38.02
C LYS A 165 -4.32 -8.63 37.06
N MET A 166 -3.12 -8.53 37.61
CA MET A 166 -1.92 -8.18 36.90
C MET A 166 -0.85 -9.26 37.06
N PHE A 167 -0.42 -9.83 35.94
CA PHE A 167 0.78 -10.64 35.85
C PHE A 167 1.97 -9.80 35.44
N THR A 168 3.09 -9.93 36.14
CA THR A 168 4.37 -9.32 35.77
C THR A 168 5.39 -10.42 35.54
N PHE A 169 6.00 -10.41 34.34
CA PHE A 169 7.03 -11.37 33.94
C PHE A 169 8.37 -10.65 33.75
N ARG A 170 9.46 -11.26 34.19
CA ARG A 170 10.81 -10.71 34.10
C ARG A 170 11.81 -11.80 33.72
N ASP A 171 12.85 -11.39 33.02
CA ASP A 171 13.98 -12.19 32.57
C ASP A 171 13.59 -13.31 31.60
N ASP A 172 14.12 -13.25 30.38
CA ASP A 172 13.83 -14.17 29.28
C ASP A 172 12.32 -14.35 29.04
N VAL A 173 11.59 -13.26 28.97
CA VAL A 173 10.15 -13.31 28.75
C VAL A 173 9.87 -13.62 27.29
N ASN A 174 9.17 -14.72 27.06
CA ASN A 174 8.69 -15.12 25.74
C ASN A 174 7.16 -15.16 25.75
N MET A 175 6.54 -14.59 24.74
CA MET A 175 5.09 -14.60 24.54
C MET A 175 4.77 -15.10 23.14
N PHE A 176 3.78 -15.96 23.04
CA PHE A 176 3.15 -16.31 21.77
C PHE A 176 1.67 -15.91 21.80
N THR A 177 1.24 -15.20 20.78
CA THR A 177 -0.15 -14.77 20.61
C THR A 177 -0.44 -14.56 19.14
N ASP A 178 -1.57 -15.09 18.64
CA ASP A 178 -2.09 -14.81 17.30
C ASP A 178 -1.06 -14.93 16.16
N SER A 179 -0.24 -15.98 16.19
CA SER A 179 0.86 -16.29 15.24
C SER A 179 2.07 -15.35 15.32
N ILE A 180 2.17 -14.56 16.40
CA ILE A 180 3.29 -13.64 16.63
C ILE A 180 4.08 -14.16 17.83
N PHE A 181 5.39 -14.34 17.64
CA PHE A 181 6.34 -14.68 18.68
C PHE A 181 6.96 -13.39 19.19
N VAL A 182 6.95 -13.18 20.50
CA VAL A 182 7.56 -11.99 21.13
C VAL A 182 8.57 -12.45 22.15
N LYS A 183 9.74 -11.82 22.15
CA LYS A 183 10.77 -11.94 23.18
C LYS A 183 11.05 -10.56 23.75
N THR A 184 11.04 -10.43 25.07
CA THR A 184 11.27 -9.16 25.76
C THR A 184 11.98 -9.37 27.08
N ARG A 185 12.55 -8.33 27.68
CA ARG A 185 13.16 -8.40 29.01
C ARG A 185 12.10 -8.44 30.12
N SER A 186 10.98 -7.76 29.92
CA SER A 186 9.87 -7.73 30.88
C SER A 186 8.54 -7.55 30.17
N LEU A 187 7.48 -8.08 30.78
CA LEU A 187 6.12 -7.99 30.29
C LEU A 187 5.15 -7.84 31.46
N VAL A 188 4.19 -6.93 31.31
CA VAL A 188 3.05 -6.79 32.24
C VAL A 188 1.79 -7.15 31.46
N TYR A 189 1.04 -8.12 31.96
CA TYR A 189 -0.24 -8.55 31.39
C TYR A 189 -1.38 -8.21 32.33
N LEU A 190 -2.31 -7.34 31.88
CA LEU A 190 -3.53 -6.97 32.57
C LEU A 190 -4.65 -7.88 32.05
N SER A 191 -5.03 -8.88 32.86
CA SER A 191 -5.93 -9.95 32.42
C SER A 191 -7.36 -9.47 32.18
N ASP A 192 -7.83 -8.49 32.97
CA ASP A 192 -9.15 -7.87 32.80
C ASP A 192 -9.28 -7.04 31.52
N GLN A 193 -8.16 -6.51 31.01
CA GLN A 193 -8.10 -5.67 29.81
C GLN A 193 -7.63 -6.42 28.57
N ASN A 194 -7.16 -7.65 28.71
CA ASN A 194 -6.46 -8.40 27.64
C ASN A 194 -5.29 -7.59 27.03
N LEU A 195 -4.57 -6.85 27.88
CA LEU A 195 -3.52 -5.91 27.48
C LEU A 195 -2.15 -6.38 27.95
N ALA A 196 -1.26 -6.69 27.00
CA ALA A 196 0.14 -6.99 27.27
C ALA A 196 1.02 -5.76 27.00
N LYS A 197 1.83 -5.33 27.99
CA LYS A 197 2.78 -4.21 27.88
C LYS A 197 4.19 -4.76 27.86
N PHE A 198 4.95 -4.45 26.80
CA PHE A 198 6.33 -4.93 26.59
C PHE A 198 7.36 -3.95 27.13
N GLY A 199 8.43 -4.46 27.70
CA GLY A 199 9.56 -3.68 28.19
C GLY A 199 10.67 -3.51 27.15
N GLN A 200 11.88 -3.28 27.65
CA GLN A 200 13.06 -3.09 26.81
C GLN A 200 13.46 -4.38 26.06
N ASP A 201 14.22 -4.19 24.97
CA ASP A 201 14.75 -5.26 24.12
C ASP A 201 13.63 -6.20 23.60
N THR A 202 12.52 -5.60 23.21
CA THR A 202 11.39 -6.33 22.62
C THR A 202 11.66 -6.64 21.15
N ASN A 203 11.61 -7.93 20.83
CA ASN A 203 11.71 -8.44 19.48
C ASN A 203 10.46 -9.28 19.18
N ALA A 204 9.88 -9.08 18.02
CA ALA A 204 8.69 -9.80 17.56
C ALA A 204 8.93 -10.42 16.19
N TRP A 205 8.37 -11.61 15.95
CA TRP A 205 8.47 -12.34 14.70
C TRP A 205 7.09 -12.76 14.24
N LYS A 206 6.82 -12.52 12.98
CA LYS A 206 5.66 -13.05 12.27
C LYS A 206 6.13 -13.52 10.90
N ASP A 207 5.98 -14.80 10.63
CA ASP A 207 6.54 -15.44 9.45
C ASP A 207 8.05 -15.13 9.34
N ASP A 208 8.55 -14.66 8.20
CA ASP A 208 9.96 -14.28 8.00
C ASP A 208 10.28 -12.83 8.41
N ASN A 209 9.29 -12.10 8.89
CA ASN A 209 9.45 -10.71 9.30
C ASN A 209 9.87 -10.62 10.77
N MET A 210 10.78 -9.71 11.04
CA MET A 210 11.25 -9.38 12.38
C MET A 210 11.06 -7.89 12.68
N LEU A 211 10.63 -7.61 13.90
CA LEU A 211 10.53 -6.25 14.46
C LEU A 211 11.32 -6.18 15.77
N SER A 212 12.03 -5.07 15.99
CA SER A 212 12.70 -4.75 17.25
C SER A 212 12.26 -3.38 17.77
N SER A 213 12.12 -3.23 19.09
CA SER A 213 11.76 -1.97 19.76
C SER A 213 12.17 -1.97 21.24
N ASP A 214 12.11 -0.80 21.88
CA ASP A 214 12.40 -0.70 23.32
C ASP A 214 11.16 -0.69 24.21
N ALA A 215 9.98 -0.55 23.65
CA ALA A 215 8.73 -0.59 24.39
C ALA A 215 7.56 -0.86 23.43
N GLY A 216 6.43 -1.27 24.01
CA GLY A 216 5.21 -1.46 23.24
C GLY A 216 4.10 -2.06 24.08
N TRP A 217 2.99 -2.32 23.42
CA TRP A 217 1.86 -3.05 24.00
C TRP A 217 1.07 -3.77 22.90
N TYR A 218 0.33 -4.78 23.31
CA TYR A 218 -0.67 -5.46 22.50
C TYR A 218 -2.01 -5.44 23.21
N ASP A 219 -2.98 -4.80 22.58
CA ASP A 219 -4.39 -4.83 22.96
C ASP A 219 -5.10 -5.88 22.11
N ARG A 220 -5.37 -7.03 22.72
CA ARG A 220 -5.99 -8.15 22.02
C ARG A 220 -7.44 -7.89 21.69
N GLY A 221 -8.15 -7.11 22.50
CA GLY A 221 -9.55 -6.75 22.25
C GLY A 221 -9.72 -5.92 20.99
N ARG A 222 -8.76 -5.06 20.71
CA ARG A 222 -8.70 -4.23 19.49
C ARG A 222 -7.90 -4.86 18.36
N GLU A 223 -7.18 -5.93 18.63
CA GLU A 223 -6.23 -6.58 17.71
C GLU A 223 -5.14 -5.61 17.20
N VAL A 224 -4.62 -4.75 18.08
CA VAL A 224 -3.63 -3.73 17.73
C VAL A 224 -2.37 -3.91 18.55
N PHE A 225 -1.23 -4.01 17.85
CA PHE A 225 0.10 -3.85 18.44
C PHE A 225 0.57 -2.41 18.27
N LEU A 226 1.16 -1.84 19.30
CA LEU A 226 2.02 -0.68 19.23
C LEU A 226 3.44 -1.09 19.65
N PHE A 227 4.40 -0.73 18.83
CA PHE A 227 5.82 -0.74 19.18
C PHE A 227 6.34 0.68 19.12
N ASN A 228 7.13 1.09 20.08
CA ASN A 228 7.67 2.43 20.14
C ASN A 228 9.11 2.46 20.68
N ARG A 229 9.79 3.58 20.44
CA ARG A 229 11.21 3.82 20.72
C ARG A 229 12.12 2.88 19.92
N ARG A 230 12.85 3.45 18.97
CA ARG A 230 13.83 2.77 18.12
C ARG A 230 13.22 1.56 17.41
N VAL A 231 12.08 1.77 16.78
CA VAL A 231 11.45 0.69 16.01
C VAL A 231 12.29 0.39 14.77
N HIS A 232 12.65 -0.87 14.61
CA HIS A 232 13.32 -1.42 13.45
C HIS A 232 12.56 -2.64 12.96
N VAL A 233 12.26 -2.67 11.67
CA VAL A 233 11.54 -3.77 11.00
C VAL A 233 12.38 -4.29 9.85
N MET A 234 12.43 -5.58 9.67
CA MET A 234 13.06 -6.18 8.49
C MET A 234 12.27 -7.39 7.99
N SER A 235 12.27 -7.54 6.68
CA SER A 235 11.83 -8.73 5.95
C SER A 235 12.99 -9.22 5.08
N GLU A 236 12.74 -10.15 4.16
CA GLU A 236 13.76 -10.61 3.22
C GLU A 236 14.36 -9.45 2.42
N ASP A 237 13.52 -8.63 1.82
CA ASP A 237 13.90 -7.56 0.88
C ASP A 237 13.81 -6.14 1.45
N GLN A 238 13.17 -5.96 2.61
CA GLN A 238 12.89 -4.63 3.13
C GLN A 238 13.46 -4.43 4.52
N GLU A 239 13.84 -3.19 4.80
CA GLU A 239 14.29 -2.75 6.10
C GLU A 239 13.67 -1.39 6.43
N GLY A 240 13.15 -1.21 7.63
CA GLY A 240 12.45 0.00 8.02
C GLY A 240 12.77 0.48 9.42
N TRP A 241 12.73 1.80 9.64
CA TRP A 241 12.92 2.47 10.92
C TRP A 241 11.80 3.48 11.16
N SER A 242 11.39 3.61 12.41
CA SER A 242 10.44 4.65 12.83
C SER A 242 10.57 4.90 14.33
N ASP A 243 9.95 5.99 14.81
CA ASP A 243 9.81 6.23 16.25
C ASP A 243 8.72 5.33 16.85
N SER A 244 7.66 5.07 16.11
CA SER A 244 6.54 4.20 16.51
C SER A 244 5.98 3.42 15.32
N LEU A 245 5.45 2.22 15.58
CA LEU A 245 4.75 1.38 14.63
C LEU A 245 3.46 0.87 15.26
N TYR A 246 2.33 1.08 14.57
CA TYR A 246 1.07 0.40 14.83
C TYR A 246 0.88 -0.73 13.83
N PHE A 247 0.49 -1.89 14.32
CA PHE A 247 0.05 -3.01 13.50
C PHE A 247 -1.39 -3.39 13.85
N HIS A 248 -2.31 -3.08 12.96
CA HIS A 248 -3.72 -3.44 13.04
C HIS A 248 -3.92 -4.81 12.38
N ARG A 249 -3.95 -5.84 13.19
CA ARG A 249 -3.95 -7.23 12.73
C ARG A 249 -5.21 -7.61 11.95
N ASN A 250 -6.37 -7.10 12.39
CA ASN A 250 -7.68 -7.39 11.79
C ASN A 250 -7.81 -6.98 10.32
N ILE A 251 -7.05 -5.96 9.90
CA ILE A 251 -7.06 -5.42 8.53
C ILE A 251 -5.68 -5.47 7.86
N ASN A 252 -4.69 -6.13 8.49
CA ASN A 252 -3.31 -6.18 8.05
C ASN A 252 -2.74 -4.80 7.66
N LYS A 253 -3.01 -3.79 8.48
CA LYS A 253 -2.52 -2.43 8.27
C LYS A 253 -1.32 -2.18 9.16
N VAL A 254 -0.23 -1.67 8.57
CA VAL A 254 0.95 -1.17 9.29
C VAL A 254 1.01 0.34 9.15
N GLU A 255 1.25 1.04 10.26
CA GLU A 255 1.43 2.48 10.28
C GLU A 255 2.72 2.83 11.02
N LEU A 256 3.67 3.43 10.31
CA LEU A 256 4.96 3.88 10.80
C LEU A 256 4.89 5.39 11.04
N LEU A 257 5.32 5.86 12.20
CA LEU A 257 5.25 7.26 12.61
C LEU A 257 6.59 7.77 13.14
N GLY A 258 6.94 8.97 12.73
CA GLY A 258 8.13 9.70 13.17
C GLY A 258 9.42 9.19 12.54
N ASN A 259 10.15 10.07 11.86
CA ASN A 259 11.45 9.80 11.24
C ASN A 259 11.50 8.47 10.47
N VAL A 260 10.45 8.21 9.70
CA VAL A 260 10.28 6.93 9.01
C VAL A 260 11.23 6.85 7.83
N GLN A 261 11.93 5.73 7.75
CA GLN A 261 12.64 5.27 6.55
C GLN A 261 12.24 3.82 6.28
N VAL A 262 11.92 3.53 5.03
CA VAL A 262 11.77 2.16 4.52
C VAL A 262 12.68 2.03 3.32
N THR A 263 13.48 0.98 3.30
CA THR A 263 14.45 0.67 2.24
C THR A 263 14.05 -0.64 1.57
N ASP A 264 13.86 -0.63 0.27
CA ASP A 264 13.82 -1.82 -0.56
C ASP A 264 15.26 -2.08 -1.05
N THR A 265 15.85 -3.18 -0.57
CA THR A 265 17.26 -3.50 -0.85
C THR A 265 17.47 -4.10 -2.23
N THR A 266 16.42 -4.67 -2.84
CA THR A 266 16.46 -5.26 -4.18
C THR A 266 16.44 -4.18 -5.25
N ARG A 267 15.58 -3.17 -5.07
CA ARG A 267 15.39 -2.08 -6.03
C ARG A 267 16.24 -0.85 -5.74
N ASN A 268 16.95 -0.80 -4.60
CA ASN A 268 17.67 0.39 -4.11
C ASN A 268 16.78 1.64 -4.03
N VAL A 269 15.56 1.47 -3.52
CA VAL A 269 14.59 2.54 -3.32
C VAL A 269 14.43 2.80 -1.82
N PHE A 270 14.42 4.07 -1.46
CA PHE A 270 14.27 4.52 -0.08
C PHE A 270 13.04 5.42 0.01
N ALA A 271 12.12 5.08 0.89
CA ALA A 271 10.96 5.90 1.21
C ALA A 271 11.18 6.58 2.57
N LEU A 272 11.08 7.90 2.61
CA LEU A 272 11.26 8.74 3.79
C LEU A 272 9.99 9.52 4.05
N ALA A 273 9.52 9.59 5.29
CA ALA A 273 8.35 10.41 5.65
C ALA A 273 8.23 10.61 7.16
N GLY A 274 7.37 11.54 7.57
CA GLY A 274 6.91 11.59 8.97
C GLY A 274 5.83 10.53 9.27
N ARG A 275 5.17 9.97 8.23
CA ARG A 275 4.19 8.91 8.36
C ARG A 275 4.12 8.07 7.09
N ILE A 276 4.23 6.76 7.25
CA ILE A 276 4.01 5.77 6.18
C ILE A 276 2.93 4.80 6.62
N GLU A 277 1.93 4.60 5.79
CA GLU A 277 0.88 3.60 5.97
C GLU A 277 1.00 2.54 4.88
N TYR A 278 1.01 1.28 5.28
CA TYR A 278 0.89 0.12 4.40
C TYR A 278 -0.42 -0.60 4.65
N LEU A 279 -1.18 -0.85 3.60
CA LEU A 279 -2.41 -1.61 3.62
C LEU A 279 -2.29 -2.82 2.68
N ASP A 280 -2.21 -4.01 3.28
CA ASP A 280 -1.96 -5.27 2.58
C ASP A 280 -3.07 -5.63 1.58
N SER A 281 -4.33 -5.39 1.93
CA SER A 281 -5.50 -5.77 1.12
C SER A 281 -5.51 -5.20 -0.31
N ILE A 282 -4.85 -4.06 -0.51
CA ILE A 282 -4.71 -3.37 -1.79
C ILE A 282 -3.24 -3.09 -2.14
N SER A 283 -2.31 -3.74 -1.46
CA SER A 283 -0.86 -3.57 -1.64
C SER A 283 -0.44 -2.10 -1.80
N SER A 284 -1.00 -1.22 -0.95
CA SER A 284 -0.83 0.23 -1.05
C SER A 284 0.05 0.79 0.05
N VAL A 285 0.99 1.65 -0.34
CA VAL A 285 1.84 2.43 0.56
C VAL A 285 1.51 3.91 0.39
N THR A 286 1.10 4.56 1.48
CA THR A 286 0.84 6.00 1.51
C THR A 286 1.86 6.70 2.39
N LEU A 287 2.55 7.69 1.84
CA LEU A 287 3.52 8.52 2.54
C LEU A 287 2.96 9.93 2.72
N THR A 288 3.08 10.47 3.93
CA THR A 288 2.63 11.82 4.29
C THR A 288 3.58 12.47 5.28
N ARG A 289 3.46 13.77 5.51
CA ARG A 289 4.34 14.57 6.37
C ARG A 289 5.77 14.61 5.83
N GLU A 290 5.97 15.47 4.84
CA GLU A 290 7.23 15.65 4.12
C GLU A 290 7.75 14.34 3.47
N PRO A 291 6.90 13.65 2.69
CA PRO A 291 7.29 12.41 2.06
C PRO A 291 8.33 12.62 0.96
N ALA A 292 9.27 11.70 0.88
CA ALA A 292 10.22 11.64 -0.22
C ALA A 292 10.54 10.20 -0.60
N VAL A 293 10.74 9.97 -1.87
CA VAL A 293 11.26 8.71 -2.42
C VAL A 293 12.61 9.00 -3.08
N ILE A 294 13.59 8.18 -2.76
CA ILE A 294 14.94 8.24 -3.32
C ILE A 294 15.16 6.95 -4.09
N SER A 295 15.49 7.05 -5.36
CA SER A 295 15.89 5.93 -6.21
C SER A 295 17.35 6.04 -6.59
N GLN A 296 18.10 4.95 -6.44
CA GLN A 296 19.51 4.88 -6.79
C GLN A 296 19.72 3.84 -7.89
N THR A 297 20.19 4.29 -9.03
CA THR A 297 20.50 3.43 -10.18
C THR A 297 21.99 3.43 -10.42
N LYS A 298 22.59 2.29 -10.68
CA LYS A 298 24.00 2.19 -11.08
C LYS A 298 24.11 2.37 -12.58
N GLU A 299 24.85 3.36 -13.01
CA GLU A 299 25.20 3.56 -14.40
C GLU A 299 26.22 2.51 -14.89
N LYS A 300 26.37 2.38 -16.22
CA LYS A 300 27.32 1.44 -16.83
C LYS A 300 28.76 1.69 -16.41
N ASP A 301 29.13 2.93 -16.10
CA ASP A 301 30.46 3.35 -15.62
C ASP A 301 30.69 3.12 -14.12
N GLY A 302 29.68 2.55 -13.42
CA GLY A 302 29.72 2.24 -11.98
C GLY A 302 29.38 3.43 -11.07
N LYS A 303 29.08 4.61 -11.62
CA LYS A 303 28.56 5.74 -10.85
C LYS A 303 27.14 5.45 -10.40
N VAL A 304 26.77 6.01 -9.26
CA VAL A 304 25.40 5.93 -8.73
C VAL A 304 24.66 7.21 -9.08
N ASP A 305 23.69 7.10 -9.94
CA ASP A 305 22.72 8.15 -10.20
C ASP A 305 21.61 8.13 -9.16
N THR A 306 21.25 9.28 -8.63
CA THR A 306 20.27 9.39 -7.54
C THR A 306 19.19 10.40 -7.87
N VAL A 307 17.96 9.94 -7.89
CA VAL A 307 16.76 10.75 -8.09
C VAL A 307 16.02 10.90 -6.76
N TYR A 308 15.67 12.11 -6.42
CA TYR A 308 14.88 12.46 -5.23
C TYR A 308 13.51 12.98 -5.69
N LEU A 309 12.43 12.35 -5.24
CA LEU A 309 11.05 12.77 -5.48
C LEU A 309 10.38 13.12 -4.15
N GLY A 310 9.81 14.30 -4.04
CA GLY A 310 9.04 14.75 -2.88
C GLY A 310 7.72 15.40 -3.30
N ALA A 311 6.74 15.36 -2.40
CA ALA A 311 5.41 15.96 -2.56
C ALA A 311 4.77 16.21 -1.18
N ASP A 312 3.53 16.71 -1.12
CA ASP A 312 2.78 16.74 0.13
C ASP A 312 2.23 15.35 0.50
N LYS A 313 1.92 14.53 -0.52
CA LYS A 313 1.47 13.15 -0.38
C LYS A 313 1.96 12.31 -1.54
N LEU A 314 2.48 11.12 -1.24
CA LEU A 314 2.84 10.09 -2.21
C LEU A 314 2.03 8.83 -1.93
N VAL A 315 1.50 8.20 -2.97
CA VAL A 315 0.86 6.88 -2.88
C VAL A 315 1.45 5.99 -3.95
N TYR A 316 1.93 4.85 -3.53
CA TYR A 316 2.35 3.78 -4.42
C TYR A 316 1.47 2.55 -4.15
N TYR A 317 0.96 1.93 -5.19
CA TYR A 317 0.20 0.68 -5.09
C TYR A 317 0.50 -0.22 -6.27
N THR A 318 0.28 -1.52 -6.08
CA THR A 318 0.47 -2.51 -7.13
C THR A 318 -0.81 -3.32 -7.31
N LEU A 319 -1.18 -3.54 -8.56
CA LEU A 319 -2.26 -4.44 -8.95
C LEU A 319 -1.69 -5.56 -9.80
N ARG A 320 -2.30 -6.75 -9.78
CA ARG A 320 -2.02 -7.76 -10.80
C ARG A 320 -2.65 -7.29 -12.11
N MET A 321 -2.04 -7.60 -13.25
CA MET A 321 -2.57 -7.19 -14.56
C MET A 321 -4.03 -7.61 -14.75
N CYS A 322 -4.40 -8.79 -14.28
CA CYS A 322 -5.77 -9.30 -14.31
C CYS A 322 -6.76 -8.52 -13.40
N ASP A 323 -6.26 -7.75 -12.41
CA ASP A 323 -7.08 -6.94 -11.50
C ASP A 323 -7.16 -5.46 -11.94
N VAL A 324 -6.44 -5.08 -13.01
CA VAL A 324 -6.46 -3.71 -13.56
C VAL A 324 -7.75 -3.51 -14.35
N ASP A 325 -8.41 -2.37 -14.15
CA ASP A 325 -9.62 -2.00 -14.91
C ASP A 325 -9.32 -1.97 -16.41
N SER A 326 -10.12 -2.66 -17.19
CA SER A 326 -10.00 -2.72 -18.65
C SER A 326 -10.02 -1.32 -19.31
N ALA A 327 -10.80 -0.38 -18.76
CA ALA A 327 -10.80 1.00 -19.22
C ALA A 327 -9.46 1.71 -18.97
N ALA A 328 -8.76 1.39 -17.88
CA ALA A 328 -7.42 1.90 -17.60
C ALA A 328 -6.38 1.34 -18.58
N VAL A 329 -6.48 0.05 -18.90
CA VAL A 329 -5.62 -0.61 -19.90
C VAL A 329 -5.86 -0.03 -21.29
N GLU A 330 -7.12 0.13 -21.70
CA GLU A 330 -7.47 0.74 -22.99
C GLU A 330 -6.98 2.21 -23.07
N ALA A 331 -7.19 3.00 -22.03
CA ALA A 331 -6.69 4.36 -21.97
C ALA A 331 -5.15 4.43 -22.04
N SER A 332 -4.45 3.48 -21.44
CA SER A 332 -2.99 3.32 -21.52
C SER A 332 -2.56 3.02 -22.96
N ASN A 333 -3.18 2.03 -23.60
CA ASN A 333 -2.91 1.66 -24.99
C ASN A 333 -3.17 2.82 -25.95
N ASN A 334 -4.24 3.58 -25.72
CA ASN A 334 -4.56 4.75 -26.55
C ASN A 334 -3.51 5.86 -26.37
N ARG A 335 -2.97 6.07 -25.17
CA ARG A 335 -1.85 7.00 -24.93
C ARG A 335 -0.58 6.55 -25.65
N LEU A 336 -0.23 5.26 -25.57
CA LEU A 336 0.93 4.71 -26.29
C LEU A 336 0.78 4.90 -27.80
N LYS A 337 -0.37 4.55 -28.38
CA LYS A 337 -0.65 4.80 -29.80
C LYS A 337 -0.55 6.27 -30.17
N ALA A 338 -1.05 7.17 -29.33
CA ALA A 338 -0.92 8.62 -29.58
C ALA A 338 0.55 9.08 -29.55
N LEU A 339 1.38 8.48 -28.73
CA LEU A 339 2.80 8.76 -28.67
C LEU A 339 3.60 8.19 -29.86
N GLU A 340 3.13 7.14 -30.51
CA GLU A 340 3.76 6.57 -31.73
C GLU A 340 3.60 7.49 -32.93
N ILE A 341 2.59 8.39 -32.95
CA ILE A 341 2.37 9.31 -34.02
C ILE A 341 3.55 10.28 -34.12
N ASP A 342 4.13 10.41 -35.31
CA ASP A 342 5.11 11.43 -35.67
C ASP A 342 4.50 12.46 -36.64
N PRO A 343 3.89 13.55 -36.13
CA PRO A 343 3.16 14.52 -36.96
C PRO A 343 4.04 15.21 -37.99
N VAL A 344 5.32 15.47 -37.65
CA VAL A 344 6.28 16.10 -38.56
C VAL A 344 6.71 15.11 -39.64
N GLY A 345 6.96 13.87 -39.29
CA GLY A 345 7.26 12.80 -40.24
C GLY A 345 6.11 12.55 -41.22
N GLU A 346 4.87 12.50 -40.71
CA GLU A 346 3.68 12.38 -41.57
C GLU A 346 3.50 13.58 -42.52
N PHE A 347 3.69 14.80 -41.98
CA PHE A 347 3.62 15.99 -42.82
C PHE A 347 4.67 15.97 -43.94
N ARG A 348 5.91 15.61 -43.63
CA ARG A 348 6.99 15.47 -44.59
C ARG A 348 6.67 14.45 -45.68
N ARG A 349 6.12 13.30 -45.27
CA ARG A 349 5.70 12.23 -46.20
C ARG A 349 4.58 12.72 -47.12
N LYS A 350 3.52 13.34 -46.56
CA LYS A 350 2.39 13.90 -47.34
C LYS A 350 2.85 14.99 -48.28
N ALA A 351 3.74 15.89 -47.83
CA ALA A 351 4.29 16.95 -48.67
C ALA A 351 5.13 16.39 -49.82
N ALA A 352 5.98 15.38 -49.57
CA ALA A 352 6.77 14.72 -50.58
C ALA A 352 5.92 13.96 -51.60
N GLU A 353 4.83 13.31 -51.15
CA GLU A 353 3.86 12.66 -52.05
C GLU A 353 3.09 13.67 -52.90
N ALA A 354 2.68 14.79 -52.32
CA ALA A 354 2.02 15.90 -53.06
C ALA A 354 2.97 16.51 -54.09
N ALA A 355 4.25 16.73 -53.73
CA ALA A 355 5.24 17.21 -54.67
C ALA A 355 5.50 16.21 -55.81
N LYS A 356 5.58 14.90 -55.48
CA LYS A 356 5.69 13.87 -56.51
C LYS A 356 4.48 13.83 -57.45
N ARG A 357 3.24 13.98 -56.94
CA ARG A 357 2.02 14.06 -57.75
C ARG A 357 1.98 15.29 -58.62
N ALA A 358 2.31 16.47 -58.07
CA ALA A 358 2.38 17.73 -58.80
C ALA A 358 3.46 17.66 -59.90
N ALA A 359 4.63 17.10 -59.64
CA ALA A 359 5.69 16.88 -60.62
C ALA A 359 5.27 15.88 -61.74
N ALA A 360 4.50 14.84 -61.36
CA ALA A 360 3.95 13.88 -62.32
C ALA A 360 2.84 14.48 -63.19
N GLU A 361 2.03 15.40 -62.68
CA GLU A 361 1.04 16.15 -63.47
C GLU A 361 1.67 17.17 -64.41
N ALA A 362 2.66 17.95 -63.91
CA ALA A 362 3.40 18.89 -64.73
C ALA A 362 4.18 18.17 -65.84
N ALA A 363 4.68 16.96 -65.63
CA ALA A 363 5.32 16.14 -66.63
C ALA A 363 4.39 15.57 -67.70
N LYS A 364 3.07 15.58 -67.49
CA LYS A 364 2.05 15.18 -68.45
C LYS A 364 1.73 16.31 -69.42
N GLU A 365 1.91 17.60 -69.00
CA GLU A 365 1.56 18.75 -69.79
C GLU A 365 2.67 19.23 -70.73
N ASP A 366 3.96 18.96 -70.51
CA ASP A 366 5.11 19.37 -71.32
C ASP A 366 6.18 18.26 -71.51
N PRO A 367 6.35 17.75 -72.72
CA PRO A 367 7.39 16.70 -73.01
C PRO A 367 8.82 17.14 -72.76
N ASN A 368 9.14 18.43 -72.81
CA ASN A 368 10.50 18.96 -72.54
C ASN A 368 10.81 19.01 -71.01
N GLN A 369 9.81 19.20 -70.20
CA GLN A 369 9.96 19.12 -68.73
C GLN A 369 10.18 17.67 -68.24
N ARG A 370 9.63 16.68 -68.92
CA ARG A 370 9.85 15.25 -68.66
C ARG A 370 11.30 14.83 -68.77
N ALA A 371 12.03 15.37 -69.75
CA ALA A 371 13.46 15.13 -69.92
C ALA A 371 14.32 15.85 -68.85
N LYS A 372 13.94 17.03 -68.38
CA LYS A 372 14.59 17.78 -67.31
C LYS A 372 14.35 17.14 -65.95
N LEU A 373 13.15 16.69 -65.66
CA LEU A 373 12.80 15.97 -64.41
C LEU A 373 13.50 14.62 -64.31
N ALA A 374 13.56 13.88 -65.41
CA ALA A 374 14.34 12.61 -65.44
C ALA A 374 15.85 12.82 -65.26
N ALA A 375 16.40 13.96 -65.71
CA ALA A 375 17.77 14.30 -65.46
C ALA A 375 18.04 14.77 -64.02
N GLN A 376 17.07 15.52 -63.43
CA GLN A 376 17.08 15.95 -62.03
C GLN A 376 16.93 14.75 -61.05
N GLU A 377 16.06 13.77 -61.38
CA GLU A 377 15.91 12.54 -60.60
C GLU A 377 17.19 11.68 -60.62
N LYS A 378 17.90 11.64 -61.74
CA LYS A 378 19.20 10.96 -61.80
C LYS A 378 20.26 11.71 -61.03
N GLN A 379 20.25 13.06 -60.98
CA GLN A 379 21.17 13.88 -60.18
C GLN A 379 20.82 13.87 -58.68
N ALA A 380 19.53 13.79 -58.33
CA ALA A 380 19.06 13.66 -56.96
C ALA A 380 19.41 12.31 -56.33
N LYS A 381 19.31 11.22 -57.12
CA LYS A 381 19.83 9.88 -56.73
C LYS A 381 21.34 9.82 -56.54
N GLN A 382 22.09 10.73 -57.13
CA GLN A 382 23.53 10.87 -56.89
C GLN A 382 23.91 11.83 -55.77
N LYS A 383 22.94 12.61 -55.24
CA LYS A 383 23.09 13.52 -54.10
C LYS A 383 22.20 13.15 -52.94
N GLU A 384 21.65 11.94 -52.86
CA GLU A 384 21.11 11.47 -51.62
C GLU A 384 22.19 11.48 -50.54
N LEU A 385 22.10 12.50 -49.70
CA LEU A 385 22.72 12.47 -48.37
C LEU A 385 22.36 11.14 -47.69
N PRO A 386 23.25 10.60 -46.89
CA PRO A 386 22.98 9.40 -46.16
C PRO A 386 21.67 9.59 -45.41
N GLN A 387 20.68 8.85 -45.80
CA GLN A 387 19.50 8.65 -44.97
C GLN A 387 20.06 8.26 -43.62
N LEU A 388 19.63 8.94 -42.55
CA LEU A 388 19.67 8.41 -41.22
C LEU A 388 19.02 7.02 -41.34
N GLN A 389 19.85 6.00 -41.36
CA GLN A 389 19.42 4.62 -41.28
C GLN A 389 18.67 4.55 -39.96
N ASP A 390 17.34 4.44 -40.06
CA ASP A 390 16.56 3.86 -39.00
C ASP A 390 17.24 2.56 -38.65
N ASN A 391 17.74 2.45 -37.43
CA ASN A 391 18.22 1.21 -36.87
C ASN A 391 17.02 0.26 -36.69
N GLN A 392 16.59 -0.34 -37.78
CA GLN A 392 15.73 -1.54 -37.82
C GLN A 392 16.56 -2.78 -38.17
N ASP A 393 17.71 -2.95 -37.58
CA ASP A 393 18.44 -4.21 -37.64
C ASP A 393 18.64 -4.75 -36.24
N LEU A 394 17.57 -5.31 -35.67
CA LEU A 394 17.60 -6.35 -34.67
C LEU A 394 16.23 -7.06 -34.65
N ALA A 395 15.87 -7.67 -35.78
CA ALA A 395 14.89 -8.75 -35.81
C ALA A 395 15.50 -9.91 -36.58
N SER A 396 15.79 -10.93 -35.83
CA SER A 396 16.27 -12.25 -36.18
C SER A 396 15.83 -12.77 -37.54
N GLU A 397 16.81 -13.32 -38.24
CA GLU A 397 16.64 -14.23 -39.36
C GLU A 397 15.72 -15.39 -39.05
N ALA A 398 14.66 -15.54 -39.83
CA ALA A 398 14.03 -16.81 -40.10
C ALA A 398 13.83 -16.95 -41.61
N PRO A 399 14.15 -18.10 -42.21
CA PRO A 399 14.23 -18.24 -43.64
C PRO A 399 12.86 -18.32 -44.28
N ALA A 400 12.77 -17.65 -45.43
CA ALA A 400 11.64 -17.79 -46.34
C ALA A 400 11.72 -19.14 -47.04
N ASP A 401 10.67 -19.92 -46.93
CA ASP A 401 10.40 -20.93 -47.95
C ASP A 401 8.92 -20.93 -48.37
N SER A 402 8.82 -20.78 -49.64
CA SER A 402 7.76 -20.74 -50.61
C SER A 402 6.46 -21.53 -50.34
N LEU A 403 5.35 -20.81 -50.60
CA LEU A 403 4.19 -21.17 -51.40
C LEU A 403 3.87 -22.64 -51.62
N ALA A 404 2.73 -23.10 -51.12
CA ALA A 404 1.78 -23.89 -51.86
C ALA A 404 0.37 -23.74 -51.26
N ILE A 405 -0.52 -23.20 -52.08
CA ILE A 405 -1.98 -23.28 -51.88
C ILE A 405 -2.40 -24.70 -52.18
N SER A 406 -3.09 -25.34 -51.24
CA SER A 406 -3.99 -26.44 -51.59
C SER A 406 -5.14 -26.46 -50.58
N ASP A 407 -6.33 -26.19 -51.12
CA ASP A 407 -7.62 -26.52 -50.52
C ASP A 407 -7.66 -27.95 -50.02
N SER A 408 -8.02 -28.14 -48.78
CA SER A 408 -8.89 -29.24 -48.39
C SER A 408 -9.54 -28.92 -47.02
N LEU A 409 -10.84 -28.74 -47.10
CA LEU A 409 -11.78 -28.82 -46.01
C LEU A 409 -11.59 -30.14 -45.25
N ASN A 410 -11.18 -30.06 -44.01
CA ASN A 410 -11.47 -31.07 -43.02
C ASN A 410 -11.99 -30.41 -41.76
N VAL A 411 -13.32 -30.54 -41.60
CA VAL A 411 -14.06 -30.30 -40.39
C VAL A 411 -13.72 -31.37 -39.39
N ALA A 412 -13.42 -30.97 -38.19
CA ALA A 412 -13.35 -31.67 -36.93
C ALA A 412 -11.96 -31.76 -36.31
N ASP A 413 -11.61 -30.70 -35.66
CA ASP A 413 -10.86 -30.84 -34.40
C ASP A 413 -11.39 -29.81 -33.41
N SER A 414 -12.07 -30.31 -32.40
CA SER A 414 -12.52 -29.53 -31.25
C SER A 414 -11.27 -29.04 -30.54
N LEU A 415 -10.90 -27.82 -30.84
CA LEU A 415 -9.93 -27.06 -30.06
C LEU A 415 -10.44 -26.98 -28.61
N SER A 416 -9.87 -27.81 -27.77
CA SER A 416 -9.88 -27.58 -26.34
C SER A 416 -9.15 -26.23 -26.10
N LEU A 417 -9.92 -25.18 -26.06
CA LEU A 417 -9.46 -23.87 -25.52
C LEU A 417 -9.05 -24.12 -24.06
N GLN A 418 -7.78 -24.46 -23.85
CA GLN A 418 -7.21 -24.30 -22.52
C GLN A 418 -7.27 -22.80 -22.21
N PRO A 419 -7.91 -22.43 -21.11
CA PRO A 419 -7.98 -21.02 -20.72
C PRO A 419 -6.55 -20.51 -20.56
N GLU A 420 -6.22 -19.40 -21.22
CA GLU A 420 -4.92 -18.75 -21.03
C GLU A 420 -4.67 -18.48 -19.54
N PRO A 421 -3.46 -18.72 -19.04
CA PRO A 421 -3.15 -18.45 -17.64
C PRO A 421 -3.37 -16.95 -17.37
N LEU A 422 -4.12 -16.61 -16.31
CA LEU A 422 -4.33 -15.23 -15.85
C LEU A 422 -2.98 -14.54 -15.72
N ASP A 423 -2.84 -13.38 -16.35
CA ASP A 423 -1.64 -12.56 -16.20
C ASP A 423 -1.58 -11.97 -14.78
N THR A 424 -0.74 -12.58 -13.95
CA THR A 424 -0.51 -12.18 -12.57
C THR A 424 0.65 -11.20 -12.43
N THR A 425 1.19 -10.67 -13.52
CA THR A 425 2.25 -9.64 -13.51
C THR A 425 1.80 -8.45 -12.68
N ARG A 426 2.63 -8.02 -11.76
CA ARG A 426 2.32 -6.88 -10.90
C ARG A 426 2.66 -5.58 -11.61
N ILE A 427 1.66 -4.73 -11.74
CA ILE A 427 1.75 -3.39 -12.31
C ILE A 427 1.80 -2.37 -11.18
N GLY A 428 2.80 -1.52 -11.20
CA GLY A 428 2.97 -0.44 -10.23
C GLY A 428 2.34 0.86 -10.70
N PHE A 429 1.78 1.60 -9.73
CA PHE A 429 1.22 2.93 -9.90
C PHE A 429 1.79 3.85 -8.84
N LEU A 430 2.21 5.05 -9.23
CA LEU A 430 2.70 6.07 -8.32
C LEU A 430 1.95 7.38 -8.56
N ASP A 431 1.31 7.87 -7.52
CA ASP A 431 0.63 9.15 -7.51
C ASP A 431 1.30 10.10 -6.51
N ALA A 432 1.65 11.29 -6.97
CA ALA A 432 2.18 12.36 -6.15
C ALA A 432 1.27 13.60 -6.25
N TRP A 433 0.85 14.12 -5.10
CA TRP A 433 -0.08 15.26 -5.04
C TRP A 433 0.51 16.42 -4.27
N LYS A 434 0.39 17.60 -4.89
CA LYS A 434 0.78 18.92 -4.42
C LYS A 434 2.27 19.08 -4.14
N ASN A 435 2.79 20.22 -4.59
CA ASN A 435 4.19 20.60 -4.36
C ASN A 435 5.19 19.52 -4.79
N VAL A 436 4.93 18.84 -5.91
CA VAL A 436 5.83 17.82 -6.42
C VAL A 436 7.15 18.46 -6.81
N ARG A 437 8.24 17.91 -6.29
CA ARG A 437 9.62 18.33 -6.57
C ARG A 437 10.47 17.11 -6.87
N ILE A 438 11.17 17.16 -7.98
CA ILE A 438 12.17 16.15 -8.33
C ILE A 438 13.52 16.83 -8.42
N TYR A 439 14.51 16.21 -7.84
CA TYR A 439 15.89 16.63 -7.91
C TYR A 439 16.78 15.47 -8.38
N LYS A 440 17.43 15.67 -9.47
CA LYS A 440 18.56 14.92 -10.00
C LYS A 440 19.66 15.93 -10.32
N LYS A 441 20.90 15.54 -10.31
CA LYS A 441 22.03 16.48 -10.46
C LYS A 441 21.93 17.35 -11.73
N ASP A 442 21.56 16.74 -12.84
CA ASP A 442 21.44 17.35 -14.17
C ASP A 442 20.01 17.76 -14.55
N MET A 443 19.00 17.40 -13.75
CA MET A 443 17.60 17.68 -14.04
C MET A 443 16.81 17.95 -12.76
N GLN A 444 16.03 19.03 -12.77
CA GLN A 444 15.11 19.37 -11.68
C GLN A 444 13.71 19.58 -12.24
N VAL A 445 12.70 19.23 -11.45
CA VAL A 445 11.30 19.34 -11.86
C VAL A 445 10.47 19.89 -10.72
N VAL A 446 9.52 20.74 -11.04
CA VAL A 446 8.42 21.14 -10.15
C VAL A 446 7.09 21.05 -10.90
N CYS A 447 6.07 20.53 -10.22
CA CYS A 447 4.68 20.54 -10.71
C CYS A 447 3.74 20.45 -9.50
N ASP A 448 2.42 20.55 -9.75
CA ASP A 448 1.44 20.32 -8.69
C ASP A 448 1.24 18.83 -8.44
N SER A 449 1.08 18.05 -9.50
CA SER A 449 0.84 16.61 -9.38
C SER A 449 1.58 15.80 -10.45
N LEU A 450 1.92 14.56 -10.09
CA LEU A 450 2.57 13.59 -10.97
C LEU A 450 1.87 12.24 -10.82
N VAL A 451 1.63 11.58 -11.94
CA VAL A 451 1.09 10.22 -12.02
C VAL A 451 2.02 9.39 -12.91
N TYR A 452 2.43 8.23 -12.40
CA TYR A 452 3.21 7.24 -13.14
C TYR A 452 2.53 5.88 -13.12
N SER A 453 2.59 5.17 -14.23
CA SER A 453 2.07 3.80 -14.34
C SER A 453 3.04 2.91 -15.11
N ASP A 454 3.26 1.69 -14.62
CA ASP A 454 4.00 0.65 -15.35
C ASP A 454 3.24 0.13 -16.58
N LEU A 455 1.94 0.39 -16.72
CA LEU A 455 1.14 -0.01 -17.88
C LEU A 455 1.63 0.61 -19.19
N ASP A 456 2.03 1.87 -19.13
CA ASP A 456 2.50 2.65 -20.27
C ASP A 456 3.91 3.23 -20.04
N SER A 457 4.50 2.94 -18.90
CA SER A 457 5.80 3.49 -18.48
C SER A 457 5.87 5.02 -18.61
N LEU A 458 4.72 5.68 -18.39
CA LEU A 458 4.52 7.08 -18.63
C LEU A 458 4.42 7.88 -17.34
N ALA A 459 5.36 8.79 -17.11
CA ALA A 459 5.26 9.81 -16.08
C ALA A 459 4.54 11.05 -16.64
N ARG A 460 3.44 11.45 -16.02
CA ARG A 460 2.63 12.59 -16.41
C ARG A 460 2.62 13.64 -15.31
N LEU A 461 3.06 14.85 -15.67
CA LEU A 461 3.15 16.01 -14.79
C LEU A 461 2.05 17.01 -15.16
N PHE A 462 1.33 17.49 -14.17
CA PHE A 462 0.15 18.33 -14.36
C PHE A 462 0.27 19.66 -13.62
N ILE A 463 -0.44 20.66 -14.14
CA ILE A 463 -0.63 21.99 -13.58
C ILE A 463 0.70 22.75 -13.54
N GLN A 464 1.04 23.36 -14.66
CA GLN A 464 2.20 24.21 -14.88
C GLN A 464 3.52 23.56 -14.46
N PRO A 465 3.82 22.35 -14.97
CA PRO A 465 5.12 21.73 -14.74
C PRO A 465 6.24 22.57 -15.36
N VAL A 466 7.35 22.63 -14.63
CA VAL A 466 8.59 23.22 -15.13
C VAL A 466 9.72 22.23 -14.91
N VAL A 467 10.48 21.98 -15.97
CA VAL A 467 11.65 21.11 -15.96
C VAL A 467 12.89 21.95 -16.30
N TRP A 468 13.94 21.83 -15.51
CA TRP A 468 15.25 22.43 -15.81
C TRP A 468 16.23 21.31 -16.10
N GLN A 469 17.05 21.52 -17.13
CA GLN A 469 18.13 20.63 -17.51
C GLN A 469 19.43 21.43 -17.56
N GLU A 470 20.49 20.91 -16.95
CA GLU A 470 21.83 21.54 -16.91
C GLU A 470 21.81 23.01 -16.44
N GLU A 471 20.79 23.38 -15.64
CA GLU A 471 20.58 24.73 -15.09
C GLU A 471 20.28 25.83 -16.13
N VAL A 472 20.60 25.62 -17.39
CA VAL A 472 20.48 26.60 -18.47
C VAL A 472 19.27 26.40 -19.36
N ARG A 473 18.65 25.23 -19.36
CA ARG A 473 17.45 24.92 -20.17
C ARG A 473 16.22 24.77 -19.30
N GLN A 474 15.16 25.47 -19.66
CA GLN A 474 13.86 25.38 -18.98
C GLN A 474 12.78 24.97 -19.97
N TYR A 475 11.99 23.98 -19.58
CA TYR A 475 10.84 23.48 -20.33
C TYR A 475 9.58 23.71 -19.49
N ALA A 476 8.56 24.32 -20.06
CA ALA A 476 7.29 24.62 -19.38
C ALA A 476 6.10 24.32 -20.32
N ALA A 477 5.01 23.86 -19.76
CA ALA A 477 3.73 23.62 -20.45
C ALA A 477 2.58 23.55 -19.44
N ASP A 478 1.33 23.34 -19.88
CA ASP A 478 0.22 23.04 -18.97
C ASP A 478 0.32 21.60 -18.42
N SER A 479 0.83 20.68 -19.26
CA SER A 479 1.19 19.32 -18.83
C SER A 479 2.40 18.80 -19.60
N ILE A 480 3.19 17.93 -18.96
CA ILE A 480 4.34 17.24 -19.55
C ILE A 480 4.19 15.75 -19.33
N SER A 481 4.36 14.96 -20.37
CA SER A 481 4.37 13.50 -20.33
C SER A 481 5.74 12.99 -20.76
N VAL A 482 6.30 12.06 -19.98
CA VAL A 482 7.63 11.50 -20.22
C VAL A 482 7.53 9.98 -20.26
N VAL A 483 7.95 9.38 -21.37
CA VAL A 483 8.10 7.93 -21.52
C VAL A 483 9.45 7.53 -20.92
N ILE A 484 9.41 6.60 -19.98
CA ILE A 484 10.59 6.07 -19.31
C ILE A 484 10.74 4.59 -19.68
N SER A 485 11.78 4.27 -20.43
CA SER A 485 12.10 2.90 -20.81
C SER A 485 13.45 2.50 -20.21
N ASN A 486 13.50 1.38 -19.50
CA ASN A 486 14.71 0.88 -18.83
C ASN A 486 15.45 1.92 -17.95
N GLY A 487 14.68 2.84 -17.33
CA GLY A 487 15.24 3.90 -16.46
C GLY A 487 15.80 5.11 -17.21
N THR A 488 15.67 5.17 -18.53
CA THR A 488 16.06 6.32 -19.37
C THR A 488 14.83 6.97 -20.00
N MET A 489 14.91 8.30 -20.22
CA MET A 489 13.89 9.02 -20.97
C MET A 489 14.01 8.67 -22.45
N GLU A 490 12.91 8.24 -23.07
CA GLU A 490 12.84 7.96 -24.50
C GLU A 490 12.19 9.12 -25.26
N LYS A 491 11.11 9.64 -24.71
CA LYS A 491 10.33 10.71 -25.32
C LYS A 491 9.71 11.60 -24.26
N ALA A 492 9.72 12.92 -24.47
CA ALA A 492 9.00 13.86 -23.64
C ALA A 492 8.06 14.70 -24.50
N SER A 493 6.79 14.82 -24.09
CA SER A 493 5.77 15.60 -24.78
C SER A 493 5.27 16.72 -23.86
N LEU A 494 5.37 17.95 -24.33
CA LEU A 494 4.89 19.17 -23.69
C LEU A 494 3.57 19.55 -24.37
N MET A 495 2.49 19.59 -23.62
CA MET A 495 1.13 19.76 -24.15
C MET A 495 0.52 21.07 -23.67
N SER A 496 0.02 21.86 -24.58
CA SER A 496 -0.60 23.17 -24.38
C SER A 496 0.35 24.24 -23.85
N GLU A 497 0.43 25.38 -24.55
CA GLU A 497 1.29 26.51 -24.20
C GLU A 497 2.77 26.11 -23.96
N ALA A 498 3.26 25.15 -24.75
CA ALA A 498 4.60 24.63 -24.63
C ALA A 498 5.64 25.72 -24.89
N PHE A 499 6.60 25.88 -23.99
CA PHE A 499 7.64 26.89 -24.04
C PHE A 499 8.98 26.34 -23.60
N ILE A 500 10.02 26.57 -24.41
CA ILE A 500 11.40 26.25 -24.06
C ILE A 500 12.21 27.55 -24.00
N THR A 501 13.01 27.65 -22.95
CA THR A 501 13.96 28.74 -22.77
C THR A 501 15.34 28.15 -22.58
N ILE A 502 16.31 28.61 -23.35
CA ILE A 502 17.73 28.23 -23.22
C ILE A 502 18.51 29.52 -22.94
N GLN A 503 19.17 29.58 -21.82
CA GLN A 503 20.02 30.70 -21.41
C GLN A 503 21.33 30.61 -22.14
N GLU A 504 21.65 31.62 -22.94
CA GLU A 504 22.97 31.77 -23.60
C GLU A 504 23.93 32.58 -22.71
N ASP A 505 23.43 33.67 -22.14
CA ASP A 505 24.12 34.49 -21.14
C ASP A 505 23.07 35.07 -20.14
N PRO A 506 23.45 35.84 -19.13
CA PRO A 506 22.50 36.37 -18.13
C PRO A 506 21.33 37.17 -18.71
N ASP A 507 21.50 37.82 -19.88
CA ASP A 507 20.53 38.74 -20.48
C ASP A 507 19.88 38.22 -21.77
N HIS A 508 20.40 37.13 -22.35
CA HIS A 508 19.95 36.59 -23.62
C HIS A 508 19.47 35.13 -23.51
N TYR A 509 18.28 34.88 -24.05
CA TYR A 509 17.63 33.59 -23.99
C TYR A 509 17.13 33.18 -25.36
N ASN A 510 17.57 32.04 -25.87
CA ASN A 510 16.91 31.36 -26.97
C ASN A 510 15.57 30.84 -26.54
N GLN A 511 14.55 31.04 -27.37
CA GLN A 511 13.15 30.77 -27.00
C GLN A 511 12.47 30.03 -28.13
N ILE A 512 11.72 29.00 -27.77
CA ILE A 512 10.85 28.26 -28.70
C ILE A 512 9.47 28.14 -28.04
N ARG A 513 8.43 28.45 -28.81
CA ARG A 513 7.03 28.35 -28.39
C ARG A 513 6.24 27.56 -29.40
N GLY A 514 5.31 26.74 -28.95
CA GLY A 514 4.34 25.98 -29.74
C GLY A 514 3.10 25.61 -28.95
N ALA A 515 2.05 25.16 -29.62
CA ALA A 515 0.92 24.59 -28.92
C ALA A 515 1.32 23.26 -28.25
N GLU A 516 2.10 22.46 -28.97
CA GLU A 516 2.62 21.19 -28.52
C GLU A 516 4.10 21.04 -28.93
N MET A 517 4.86 20.34 -28.12
CA MET A 517 6.26 20.04 -28.41
C MET A 517 6.59 18.60 -28.04
N THR A 518 7.48 17.96 -28.81
CA THR A 518 7.98 16.62 -28.53
C THR A 518 9.48 16.58 -28.63
N ALA A 519 10.11 16.09 -27.57
CA ALA A 519 11.56 15.84 -27.52
C ALA A 519 11.81 14.32 -27.58
N TYR A 520 12.79 13.93 -28.38
CA TYR A 520 13.21 12.53 -28.60
C TYR A 520 14.63 12.35 -28.10
N PHE A 521 14.85 11.32 -27.29
CA PHE A 521 16.13 11.03 -26.66
C PHE A 521 16.69 9.70 -27.18
N ASN A 522 18.01 9.63 -27.31
CA ASN A 522 18.71 8.40 -27.65
C ASN A 522 18.82 7.48 -26.40
N PRO A 523 19.22 6.20 -26.54
CA PRO A 523 19.37 5.27 -25.42
C PRO A 523 20.36 5.74 -24.34
N GLU A 524 21.27 6.63 -24.67
CA GLU A 524 22.24 7.25 -23.77
C GLU A 524 21.64 8.46 -23.02
N GLY A 525 20.38 8.85 -23.29
CA GLY A 525 19.68 9.97 -22.68
C GLY A 525 19.97 11.33 -23.33
N GLY A 526 20.66 11.38 -24.44
CA GLY A 526 20.93 12.61 -25.20
C GLY A 526 19.75 13.01 -26.07
N LEU A 527 19.41 14.29 -26.07
CA LEU A 527 18.40 14.85 -26.98
C LEU A 527 18.94 14.83 -28.41
N TYR A 528 18.26 14.15 -29.34
CA TYR A 528 18.66 14.09 -30.73
C TYR A 528 17.69 14.78 -31.72
N ARG A 529 16.43 14.88 -31.35
CA ARG A 529 15.39 15.57 -32.16
C ARG A 529 14.39 16.25 -31.25
N PHE A 530 13.92 17.40 -31.72
CA PHE A 530 12.90 18.18 -31.07
C PHE A 530 11.92 18.74 -32.11
N ASP A 531 10.64 18.56 -31.91
CA ASP A 531 9.56 19.04 -32.79
C ASP A 531 8.64 19.98 -32.04
N ALA A 532 8.29 21.11 -32.64
CA ALA A 532 7.28 22.04 -32.16
C ALA A 532 6.14 22.15 -33.19
N LEU A 533 4.92 22.09 -32.71
CA LEU A 533 3.70 22.02 -33.51
C LEU A 533 2.70 23.11 -33.09
N GLY A 534 1.84 23.53 -34.04
CA GLY A 534 0.76 24.46 -33.78
C GLY A 534 1.26 25.90 -33.59
N MET A 535 1.56 26.59 -34.66
CA MET A 535 2.08 27.97 -34.66
C MET A 535 3.44 28.06 -33.93
N ALA A 536 4.38 27.21 -34.34
CA ALA A 536 5.72 27.21 -33.79
C ALA A 536 6.42 28.55 -34.07
N SER A 537 6.87 29.20 -33.02
CA SER A 537 7.67 30.42 -33.09
C SER A 537 8.99 30.19 -32.38
N ALA A 538 10.06 30.69 -32.93
CA ALA A 538 11.40 30.60 -32.37
C ALA A 538 12.13 31.93 -32.40
N LEU A 539 12.92 32.20 -31.38
CA LEU A 539 13.82 33.33 -31.28
C LEU A 539 15.19 32.80 -30.91
N PHE A 540 16.16 32.95 -31.79
CA PHE A 540 17.52 32.49 -31.57
C PHE A 540 18.51 33.64 -31.69
N PHE A 541 19.43 33.71 -30.75
CA PHE A 541 20.62 34.57 -30.82
C PHE A 541 21.73 33.85 -31.58
N ILE A 542 22.28 34.52 -32.56
CA ILE A 542 23.36 34.01 -33.41
C ILE A 542 24.66 34.73 -33.04
N GLU A 543 25.64 33.93 -32.70
CA GLU A 543 26.99 34.39 -32.40
C GLU A 543 27.80 34.57 -33.66
N GLU A 544 28.45 35.73 -33.82
CA GLU A 544 29.39 36.03 -34.86
C GLU A 544 30.66 36.63 -34.22
N ASN A 545 31.81 36.06 -34.51
CA ASN A 545 33.10 36.51 -33.98
C ASN A 545 33.19 36.60 -32.44
N GLY A 546 32.55 35.69 -31.75
CA GLY A 546 32.57 35.60 -30.27
C GLY A 546 31.64 36.59 -29.57
N ALA A 547 30.69 37.21 -30.29
CA ALA A 547 29.66 38.08 -29.71
C ALA A 547 28.29 37.78 -30.33
N LEU A 548 27.21 37.92 -29.54
CA LEU A 548 25.85 37.81 -30.04
C LEU A 548 25.53 38.98 -30.95
N ALA A 549 25.47 38.74 -32.26
CA ALA A 549 25.33 39.78 -33.26
C ALA A 549 23.92 39.94 -33.79
N THR A 550 23.24 38.84 -34.04
CA THR A 550 21.93 38.79 -34.73
C THR A 550 20.89 38.01 -33.92
N VAL A 551 19.67 38.51 -33.90
CA VAL A 551 18.50 37.76 -33.43
C VAL A 551 17.66 37.30 -34.61
N ASN A 552 17.43 36.02 -34.71
CA ASN A 552 16.60 35.42 -35.73
C ASN A 552 15.24 35.10 -35.10
N LYS A 553 14.16 35.73 -35.61
CA LYS A 553 12.75 35.47 -35.24
C LYS A 553 12.09 34.69 -36.36
N THR A 554 11.60 33.51 -36.05
CA THR A 554 10.93 32.67 -37.05
C THR A 554 9.55 32.25 -36.56
N GLU A 555 8.58 32.28 -37.48
CA GLU A 555 7.22 31.77 -37.28
C GLU A 555 6.94 30.73 -38.35
N SER A 556 6.38 29.59 -37.98
CA SER A 556 5.98 28.52 -38.89
C SER A 556 4.85 27.69 -38.26
N LYS A 557 4.15 26.86 -39.06
CA LYS A 557 3.18 25.93 -38.44
C LYS A 557 3.86 24.82 -37.67
N MET A 558 5.04 24.36 -38.13
CA MET A 558 5.82 23.32 -37.47
C MET A 558 7.32 23.63 -37.59
N LEU A 559 8.06 23.23 -36.57
CA LEU A 559 9.51 23.33 -36.50
C LEU A 559 10.08 21.96 -36.05
N SER A 560 11.16 21.54 -36.65
CA SER A 560 11.94 20.38 -36.21
C SER A 560 13.41 20.78 -36.09
N ALA A 561 13.98 20.57 -34.90
CA ALA A 561 15.39 20.78 -34.62
C ALA A 561 16.10 19.42 -34.40
N VAL A 562 17.24 19.25 -35.01
CA VAL A 562 18.11 18.09 -34.86
C VAL A 562 19.34 18.50 -34.08
N PHE A 563 19.68 17.69 -33.09
CA PHE A 563 20.79 17.92 -32.19
C PHE A 563 21.87 16.85 -32.37
N GLU A 564 23.10 17.28 -32.20
CA GLU A 564 24.26 16.40 -32.13
C GLU A 564 25.20 16.92 -31.04
N ASN A 565 25.57 16.02 -30.11
CA ASN A 565 26.42 16.38 -28.95
C ASN A 565 25.88 17.55 -28.12
N GLY A 566 24.55 17.61 -27.98
CA GLY A 566 23.86 18.68 -27.19
C GLY A 566 23.73 20.03 -27.90
N SER A 567 24.25 20.18 -29.09
CA SER A 567 24.18 21.43 -29.90
C SER A 567 23.20 21.28 -31.06
N ILE A 568 22.51 22.35 -31.42
CA ILE A 568 21.61 22.39 -32.56
C ILE A 568 22.44 22.30 -33.85
N GLN A 569 22.24 21.24 -34.61
CA GLN A 569 22.88 21.05 -35.92
C GLN A 569 22.07 21.63 -37.04
N LYS A 570 20.77 21.39 -37.05
CA LYS A 570 19.85 21.83 -38.13
C LYS A 570 18.47 22.14 -37.57
N ILE A 571 17.86 23.16 -38.13
CA ILE A 571 16.46 23.49 -37.85
C ILE A 571 15.72 23.48 -39.16
N TYR A 572 14.57 22.78 -39.17
CA TYR A 572 13.67 22.72 -40.33
C TYR A 572 12.36 23.43 -39.95
N TYR A 573 11.96 24.34 -40.80
CA TYR A 573 10.67 25.04 -40.67
C TYR A 573 9.71 24.56 -41.77
N TYR A 574 8.51 24.23 -41.41
CA TYR A 574 7.52 23.66 -42.32
C TYR A 574 6.26 24.51 -42.37
N ASP A 575 5.68 24.60 -43.56
CA ASP A 575 4.40 25.28 -43.90
C ASP A 575 4.43 26.80 -43.64
N SER A 576 4.85 27.51 -44.68
CA SER A 576 4.88 28.97 -44.71
C SER A 576 5.77 29.64 -43.66
N PRO A 577 7.06 29.35 -43.60
CA PRO A 577 7.95 29.98 -42.65
C PRO A 577 8.11 31.46 -42.93
N LYS A 578 8.02 32.27 -41.89
CA LYS A 578 8.39 33.69 -41.89
C LYS A 578 9.65 33.80 -41.02
N ASN A 579 10.68 34.42 -41.57
CA ASN A 579 11.94 34.55 -40.91
C ASN A 579 12.47 35.99 -41.02
N ASP A 580 12.65 36.63 -39.87
CA ASP A 580 13.13 37.99 -39.74
C ASP A 580 14.38 38.04 -38.90
N GLY A 581 15.46 38.66 -39.44
CA GLY A 581 16.74 38.83 -38.75
C GLY A 581 16.95 40.30 -38.32
N TYR A 582 17.36 40.48 -37.07
CA TYR A 582 17.59 41.81 -36.48
C TYR A 582 18.96 41.85 -35.79
N PRO A 583 19.71 42.96 -35.94
CA PRO A 583 20.88 43.15 -35.08
C PRO A 583 20.46 43.21 -33.60
N VAL A 584 21.17 42.51 -32.71
CA VAL A 584 20.86 42.45 -31.26
C VAL A 584 20.76 43.86 -30.67
N VAL A 585 21.67 44.76 -31.07
CA VAL A 585 21.72 46.12 -30.54
C VAL A 585 20.54 47.00 -30.88
N GLN A 586 19.74 46.64 -31.89
CA GLN A 586 18.59 47.39 -32.32
C GLN A 586 17.31 46.98 -31.59
N LEU A 587 17.31 45.81 -30.87
CA LEU A 587 16.13 45.31 -30.17
C LEU A 587 16.14 45.78 -28.73
N THR A 588 15.00 46.25 -28.27
CA THR A 588 14.75 46.50 -26.84
C THR A 588 14.65 45.19 -26.09
N GLU A 589 14.79 45.22 -24.78
CA GLU A 589 14.68 44.04 -23.93
C GLU A 589 13.32 43.32 -24.12
N ALA A 590 12.23 44.07 -24.22
CA ALA A 590 10.91 43.53 -24.48
C ALA A 590 10.79 42.84 -25.86
N GLU A 591 11.50 43.30 -26.89
CA GLU A 591 11.52 42.72 -28.22
C GLU A 591 12.41 41.44 -28.31
N ARG A 592 13.32 41.27 -27.35
CA ARG A 592 14.12 40.04 -27.21
C ARG A 592 13.37 38.92 -26.48
N GLN A 593 12.14 39.18 -26.03
CA GLN A 593 11.30 38.19 -25.34
C GLN A 593 10.05 37.89 -26.16
N MET A 594 9.72 36.64 -26.28
CA MET A 594 8.45 36.17 -26.90
C MET A 594 7.31 36.28 -25.91
N LYS A 595 6.08 36.45 -26.42
CA LYS A 595 4.87 36.44 -25.59
C LYS A 595 4.78 35.12 -24.81
N GLY A 596 4.71 35.21 -23.49
CA GLY A 596 4.66 34.03 -22.59
C GLY A 596 6.03 33.64 -22.03
N PHE A 597 7.11 34.36 -22.37
CA PHE A 597 8.42 34.16 -21.77
C PHE A 597 8.36 34.26 -20.24
N LYS A 598 8.90 33.26 -19.56
CA LYS A 598 9.06 33.20 -18.11
C LYS A 598 10.31 32.41 -17.78
N TRP A 599 11.34 33.06 -17.30
CA TRP A 599 12.49 32.40 -16.70
C TRP A 599 12.31 32.31 -15.20
N GLN A 600 12.31 31.09 -14.61
CA GLN A 600 11.88 30.83 -13.24
C GLN A 600 12.96 30.07 -12.42
N PRO A 601 14.19 30.54 -12.33
CA PRO A 601 15.26 29.84 -11.63
C PRO A 601 15.00 29.73 -10.11
N GLU A 602 14.21 30.64 -9.53
CA GLU A 602 13.84 30.66 -8.12
C GLU A 602 12.93 29.49 -7.70
N ARG A 603 12.18 28.91 -8.63
CA ARG A 603 11.35 27.73 -8.38
C ARG A 603 12.15 26.42 -8.43
N ARG A 604 13.34 26.46 -9.03
CA ARG A 604 14.18 25.29 -9.24
C ARG A 604 14.68 24.75 -7.90
N PRO A 605 14.51 23.46 -7.57
CA PRO A 605 15.16 22.82 -6.44
C PRO A 605 16.69 22.94 -6.54
N ALA A 606 17.30 23.72 -5.66
CA ALA A 606 18.75 23.99 -5.73
C ALA A 606 19.60 22.77 -5.35
N ASP A 607 19.09 21.96 -4.41
CA ASP A 607 19.76 20.74 -3.94
C ASP A 607 18.75 19.69 -3.47
N ARG A 608 19.24 18.52 -3.04
CA ARG A 608 18.40 17.47 -2.48
C ARG A 608 17.60 17.90 -1.24
N LYS A 609 18.05 18.90 -0.51
CA LYS A 609 17.38 19.40 0.71
C LYS A 609 16.09 20.14 0.38
N ALA A 610 15.93 20.63 -0.85
CA ALA A 610 14.68 21.19 -1.33
C ALA A 610 13.59 20.12 -1.45
N VAL A 611 13.97 18.84 -1.58
CA VAL A 611 13.05 17.68 -1.63
C VAL A 611 12.90 17.06 -0.26
N THR A 612 14.01 16.70 0.42
CA THR A 612 13.98 16.11 1.77
C THR A 612 15.17 16.55 2.60
N LYS A 613 14.89 16.90 3.85
CA LYS A 613 15.91 17.22 4.86
C LYS A 613 16.45 15.98 5.57
N LEU A 614 15.75 14.85 5.45
CA LEU A 614 16.11 13.59 6.09
C LEU A 614 17.37 13.00 5.44
N SER A 615 18.18 12.32 6.25
CA SER A 615 19.37 11.60 5.83
C SER A 615 19.10 10.10 5.89
N LEU A 616 19.66 9.36 4.95
CA LEU A 616 19.57 7.90 4.92
C LEU A 616 20.31 7.28 6.11
N ARG A 617 19.68 6.36 6.78
CA ARG A 617 20.27 5.52 7.84
C ARG A 617 20.97 4.33 7.21
N PRO A 618 22.12 3.91 7.75
CA PRO A 618 22.78 2.68 7.31
C PRO A 618 21.97 1.45 7.73
N SER A 619 22.09 0.37 6.97
CA SER A 619 21.45 -0.91 7.30
C SER A 619 21.98 -1.51 8.61
N GLU A 620 21.07 -1.92 9.47
CA GLU A 620 21.33 -2.66 10.71
C GLU A 620 20.99 -4.15 10.58
N ARG A 621 20.66 -4.63 9.41
CA ARG A 621 20.25 -6.02 9.13
C ARG A 621 21.20 -7.05 9.70
N LYS A 622 22.52 -6.86 9.57
CA LYS A 622 23.54 -7.76 10.13
C LYS A 622 23.47 -7.92 11.66
N ARG A 623 23.03 -6.89 12.37
CA ARG A 623 22.86 -6.90 13.82
C ARG A 623 21.63 -7.70 14.20
N PHE A 624 20.50 -7.42 13.58
CA PHE A 624 19.22 -8.00 13.95
C PHE A 624 19.00 -9.42 13.42
N SER A 625 19.60 -9.82 12.32
CA SER A 625 19.55 -11.21 11.80
C SER A 625 20.20 -12.23 12.75
N ARG A 626 21.02 -11.78 13.72
CA ARG A 626 21.61 -12.65 14.75
C ARG A 626 20.69 -12.90 15.93
N VAL A 627 19.60 -12.20 16.06
CA VAL A 627 18.65 -12.35 17.17
C VAL A 627 17.79 -13.58 16.90
N ALA A 628 17.99 -14.63 17.72
CA ALA A 628 17.26 -15.88 17.56
C ALA A 628 15.82 -15.77 18.09
N GLN A 629 14.91 -16.46 17.41
CA GLN A 629 13.54 -16.63 17.89
C GLN A 629 13.49 -17.32 19.26
N PRO A 630 12.44 -17.07 20.07
CA PRO A 630 12.28 -17.66 21.40
C PRO A 630 12.10 -19.18 21.34
N LYS A 631 12.66 -19.88 22.34
CA LYS A 631 12.63 -21.33 22.43
C LYS A 631 11.64 -21.86 23.47
N TYR A 632 10.74 -21.16 23.99
CA TYR A 632 9.65 -21.58 24.92
C TYR A 632 9.97 -22.78 25.85
N THR A 633 11.11 -22.73 26.52
CA THR A 633 11.61 -23.83 27.34
C THR A 633 10.76 -24.10 28.57
N GLN A 634 10.18 -23.09 29.19
CA GLN A 634 9.27 -23.23 30.32
C GLN A 634 7.91 -23.75 29.86
N THR A 635 7.43 -23.29 28.74
CA THR A 635 6.18 -23.78 28.15
C THR A 635 6.25 -25.26 27.84
N GLU A 636 7.37 -25.73 27.30
CA GLU A 636 7.52 -27.18 27.02
C GLU A 636 7.51 -28.04 28.31
N ILE A 637 8.01 -27.52 29.42
CA ILE A 637 7.96 -28.20 30.72
C ILE A 637 6.52 -28.26 31.27
N TYR A 638 5.78 -27.14 31.23
CA TYR A 638 4.51 -27.00 31.91
C TYR A 638 3.27 -27.23 31.01
N PHE A 639 3.42 -27.10 29.71
CA PHE A 639 2.41 -27.36 28.69
C PHE A 639 3.06 -28.11 27.53
N PRO A 640 3.47 -29.38 27.71
CA PRO A 640 4.22 -30.15 26.73
C PRO A 640 3.51 -30.22 25.38
N GLY A 641 4.24 -29.98 24.29
CA GLY A 641 3.73 -30.03 22.93
C GLY A 641 2.90 -28.83 22.51
N TYR A 642 2.57 -27.90 23.40
CA TYR A 642 1.64 -26.80 23.12
C TYR A 642 2.09 -25.92 21.96
N ILE A 643 3.36 -25.52 21.93
CA ILE A 643 3.92 -24.67 20.86
C ILE A 643 3.99 -25.43 19.53
N SER A 644 4.34 -26.72 19.56
CA SER A 644 4.37 -27.54 18.34
C SER A 644 2.98 -27.74 17.75
N ASP A 645 1.95 -27.93 18.58
CA ASP A 645 0.56 -28.04 18.14
C ASP A 645 0.07 -26.74 17.50
N ILE A 646 0.39 -25.60 18.10
CA ILE A 646 0.08 -24.28 17.54
C ILE A 646 0.77 -24.06 16.20
N LYS A 647 2.07 -24.35 16.10
CA LYS A 647 2.80 -24.23 14.84
C LYS A 647 2.19 -25.12 13.75
N MET A 648 1.78 -26.32 14.09
CA MET A 648 1.10 -27.22 13.18
C MET A 648 -0.28 -26.66 12.73
N GLN A 649 -1.06 -26.11 13.67
CA GLN A 649 -2.33 -25.45 13.34
C GLN A 649 -2.15 -24.24 12.43
N ILE A 650 -1.11 -23.44 12.66
CA ILE A 650 -0.74 -22.31 11.79
C ILE A 650 -0.42 -22.84 10.39
N ALA A 651 0.45 -23.83 10.25
CA ALA A 651 0.83 -24.41 8.97
C ALA A 651 -0.36 -24.99 8.19
N VAL A 652 -1.28 -25.69 8.90
CA VAL A 652 -2.52 -26.20 8.31
C VAL A 652 -3.42 -25.06 7.85
N ARG A 653 -3.59 -24.04 8.66
CA ARG A 653 -4.39 -22.86 8.31
C ARG A 653 -3.84 -22.13 7.08
N ASP A 654 -2.53 -21.95 7.02
CA ASP A 654 -1.87 -21.28 5.91
C ASP A 654 -1.95 -22.10 4.62
N SER A 655 -1.80 -23.41 4.71
CA SER A 655 -2.04 -24.34 3.59
C SER A 655 -3.48 -24.28 3.08
N LEU A 656 -4.46 -24.27 3.98
CA LEU A 656 -5.88 -24.11 3.63
C LEU A 656 -6.18 -22.75 3.03
N ARG A 657 -5.52 -21.69 3.50
CA ARG A 657 -5.64 -20.35 2.92
C ARG A 657 -5.14 -20.34 1.48
N GLN A 658 -3.97 -20.90 1.21
CA GLN A 658 -3.42 -21.02 -0.15
C GLN A 658 -4.31 -21.83 -1.08
N ILE A 659 -4.91 -22.92 -0.60
CA ILE A 659 -5.87 -23.70 -1.37
C ILE A 659 -7.11 -22.87 -1.71
N ARG A 660 -7.68 -22.14 -0.73
CA ARG A 660 -8.83 -21.26 -0.94
C ARG A 660 -8.54 -20.12 -1.91
N GLU A 661 -7.35 -19.55 -1.84
CA GLU A 661 -6.91 -18.51 -2.76
C GLU A 661 -6.79 -19.05 -4.19
N ARG A 662 -6.27 -20.28 -4.38
CA ARG A 662 -6.23 -20.97 -5.67
C ARG A 662 -7.63 -21.32 -6.19
N GLU A 663 -8.53 -21.81 -5.32
CA GLU A 663 -9.91 -22.12 -5.68
C GLU A 663 -10.70 -20.85 -6.05
N ARG A 664 -10.46 -19.73 -5.37
CA ARG A 664 -11.05 -18.42 -5.73
C ARG A 664 -10.55 -17.93 -7.08
N ALA A 665 -9.26 -18.00 -7.33
CA ALA A 665 -8.66 -17.61 -8.59
C ALA A 665 -9.21 -18.48 -9.76
N LEU A 666 -9.42 -19.78 -9.52
CA LEU A 666 -10.05 -20.70 -10.49
C LEU A 666 -11.55 -20.38 -10.70
N ALA A 667 -12.28 -20.04 -9.65
CA ALA A 667 -13.70 -19.71 -9.75
C ALA A 667 -13.92 -18.35 -10.44
N GLU A 668 -13.07 -17.35 -10.16
CA GLU A 668 -13.07 -16.06 -10.85
C GLU A 668 -12.77 -16.25 -12.34
N LYS A 669 -11.78 -17.06 -12.68
CA LYS A 669 -11.43 -17.43 -14.06
C LYS A 669 -12.61 -18.10 -14.80
N ASN A 670 -13.31 -19.04 -14.16
CA ASN A 670 -14.47 -19.71 -14.75
C ASN A 670 -15.66 -18.75 -14.95
N GLN A 671 -15.82 -17.72 -14.10
CA GLN A 671 -16.83 -16.67 -14.30
C GLN A 671 -16.48 -15.73 -15.46
N GLU A 672 -15.20 -15.39 -15.65
CA GLU A 672 -14.74 -14.58 -16.80
C GLU A 672 -14.95 -15.32 -18.13
N ILE A 673 -14.68 -16.63 -18.18
CA ILE A 673 -14.95 -17.46 -19.36
C ILE A 673 -16.45 -17.48 -19.70
N GLN A 674 -17.33 -17.65 -18.69
CA GLN A 674 -18.77 -17.62 -18.89
C GLN A 674 -19.29 -16.25 -19.35
N LEU A 675 -18.65 -15.16 -18.91
CA LEU A 675 -18.96 -13.79 -19.37
C LEU A 675 -18.47 -13.55 -20.79
N ALA A 676 -17.29 -14.04 -21.15
CA ALA A 676 -16.77 -13.95 -22.51
C ALA A 676 -17.62 -14.77 -23.50
N ASP A 677 -18.03 -15.99 -23.13
CA ASP A 677 -18.93 -16.81 -23.94
C ASP A 677 -20.32 -16.15 -24.12
N SER A 678 -20.84 -15.47 -23.09
CA SER A 678 -22.11 -14.75 -23.17
C SER A 678 -22.03 -13.47 -24.04
N LEU A 679 -20.88 -12.82 -24.10
CA LEU A 679 -20.61 -11.66 -24.97
C LEU A 679 -20.48 -12.06 -26.45
N VAL A 680 -19.79 -13.17 -26.71
CA VAL A 680 -19.67 -13.73 -28.08
C VAL A 680 -21.04 -14.17 -28.63
N VAL A 681 -21.93 -14.69 -27.78
CA VAL A 681 -23.30 -15.05 -28.17
C VAL A 681 -24.14 -13.77 -28.37
N ALA A 682 -23.93 -12.70 -27.60
CA ALA A 682 -24.62 -11.43 -27.78
C ALA A 682 -24.19 -10.72 -29.08
N ASP A 683 -22.89 -10.67 -29.39
CA ASP A 683 -22.37 -10.11 -30.64
C ASP A 683 -22.83 -10.88 -31.88
N SER A 684 -22.97 -12.22 -31.79
CA SER A 684 -23.50 -13.03 -32.86
C SER A 684 -25.01 -12.85 -33.06
N LEU A 685 -25.76 -12.48 -32.02
CA LEU A 685 -27.18 -12.15 -32.09
C LEU A 685 -27.41 -10.71 -32.60
N GLU A 686 -26.55 -9.76 -32.31
CA GLU A 686 -26.61 -8.41 -32.91
C GLU A 686 -26.25 -8.41 -34.39
N SER A 687 -25.33 -9.23 -34.83
CA SER A 687 -24.98 -9.36 -36.25
C SER A 687 -26.08 -10.01 -37.08
N VAL A 688 -26.95 -10.82 -36.48
CA VAL A 688 -28.14 -11.42 -37.13
C VAL A 688 -29.33 -10.44 -37.08
N GLY A 689 -29.43 -9.59 -36.04
CA GLY A 689 -30.50 -8.57 -35.94
C GLY A 689 -30.37 -7.44 -36.96
N THR A 690 -29.14 -7.03 -37.32
CA THR A 690 -28.91 -5.97 -38.30
C THR A 690 -29.14 -6.38 -39.75
N GLN A 691 -29.28 -7.64 -40.06
CA GLN A 691 -29.65 -8.12 -41.42
C GLN A 691 -31.17 -8.23 -41.66
N ILE A 692 -32.01 -8.18 -40.64
CA ILE A 692 -33.47 -8.28 -40.76
C ILE A 692 -34.15 -6.90 -40.85
N ASP A 693 -33.55 -5.84 -40.36
CA ASP A 693 -34.15 -4.48 -40.37
C ASP A 693 -33.95 -3.66 -41.65
N SER A 694 -33.20 -4.19 -42.64
CA SER A 694 -33.00 -3.46 -43.91
C SER A 694 -34.02 -3.81 -45.03
N MET A 695 -35.01 -4.65 -44.76
CA MET A 695 -35.96 -5.12 -45.80
C MET A 695 -37.44 -4.73 -45.58
N SER A 696 -37.76 -3.92 -44.60
CA SER A 696 -39.18 -3.52 -44.42
C SER A 696 -39.35 -2.12 -43.91
N MET A 697 -39.21 -1.13 -44.84
CA MET A 697 -39.89 0.18 -44.73
C MET A 697 -39.78 0.93 -46.04
N LYS A 698 -40.52 0.49 -47.03
CA LYS A 698 -41.07 1.38 -48.11
C LYS A 698 -42.55 1.09 -48.15
N THR A 699 -43.30 2.07 -47.75
CA THR A 699 -44.64 2.51 -48.15
C THR A 699 -45.39 3.01 -46.91
N VAL A 700 -45.63 4.26 -46.89
CA VAL A 700 -46.87 5.01 -46.74
C VAL A 700 -46.48 6.47 -46.37
N SER A 701 -46.41 7.31 -47.34
CA SER A 701 -46.66 8.72 -47.23
C SER A 701 -47.87 9.00 -48.08
N ASP A 702 -48.91 9.51 -47.51
CA ASP A 702 -49.79 10.53 -48.16
C ASP A 702 -50.86 11.01 -47.20
N SER A 703 -51.10 12.27 -47.39
CA SER A 703 -52.29 13.06 -47.03
C SER A 703 -52.44 13.62 -45.62
N LEU A 704 -52.21 14.91 -45.46
CA LEU A 704 -53.31 15.84 -45.33
C LEU A 704 -52.79 17.31 -45.26
N ALA A 705 -53.03 18.02 -46.32
CA ALA A 705 -52.98 19.46 -46.39
C ALA A 705 -54.39 20.06 -45.98
N VAL A 706 -54.36 21.10 -45.17
CA VAL A 706 -55.49 22.05 -45.06
C VAL A 706 -54.92 23.45 -45.09
N LYS A 707 -55.35 24.13 -46.13
CA LYS A 707 -55.32 25.57 -46.30
C LYS A 707 -56.31 26.22 -45.33
N ASP A 708 -55.95 27.38 -44.78
CA ASP A 708 -56.89 28.47 -44.80
C ASP A 708 -56.18 29.83 -44.79
N SER A 709 -56.60 30.60 -45.73
CA SER A 709 -56.35 31.99 -46.03
C SER A 709 -57.38 32.87 -45.32
N VAL A 710 -56.96 33.97 -44.69
CA VAL A 710 -57.80 35.21 -44.63
C VAL A 710 -56.94 36.46 -44.76
N SER A 711 -57.27 37.26 -45.74
CA SER A 711 -56.87 38.63 -45.99
C SER A 711 -57.55 39.61 -45.04
N THR A 712 -56.92 40.73 -44.67
CA THR A 712 -57.45 42.14 -44.92
C THR A 712 -56.50 43.16 -44.29
N THR A 713 -56.02 44.06 -45.13
CA THR A 713 -56.07 45.55 -45.15
C THR A 713 -55.93 46.29 -43.79
N SER A 714 -55.06 47.25 -43.60
CA SER A 714 -54.95 48.62 -44.02
C SER A 714 -53.97 49.46 -43.18
N ASP A 715 -53.34 50.39 -43.90
CA ASP A 715 -52.80 51.67 -43.48
C ASP A 715 -52.13 51.95 -42.15
N ALA A 716 -50.87 52.28 -42.24
CA ALA A 716 -50.24 53.36 -41.48
C ALA A 716 -48.81 53.66 -41.97
N ALA A 717 -48.35 54.85 -41.80
CA ALA A 717 -47.27 55.62 -42.35
C ALA A 717 -45.87 55.08 -42.23
N PRO A 718 -44.83 55.57 -42.94
CA PRO A 718 -43.50 55.00 -43.01
C PRO A 718 -42.69 55.26 -41.69
N LEU A 719 -42.53 54.26 -40.88
CA LEU A 719 -41.60 54.23 -39.77
C LEU A 719 -40.21 53.99 -40.29
N ASP A 720 -39.27 54.81 -39.77
CA ASP A 720 -37.88 54.88 -40.06
C ASP A 720 -37.24 53.49 -40.23
N ALA A 721 -36.63 53.24 -41.38
CA ALA A 721 -36.05 51.92 -41.74
C ALA A 721 -34.94 51.43 -40.76
N LYS A 722 -34.41 52.31 -39.91
CA LYS A 722 -33.44 52.03 -38.91
C LYS A 722 -34.10 51.44 -37.67
N ALA A 723 -35.22 52.01 -37.24
CA ALA A 723 -35.99 51.47 -36.08
C ALA A 723 -36.57 50.06 -36.37
N LEU A 724 -37.01 49.84 -37.65
CA LEU A 724 -37.53 48.55 -38.09
C LEU A 724 -36.41 47.46 -38.13
N ARG A 725 -35.16 47.86 -38.46
CA ARG A 725 -34.02 46.94 -38.42
C ARG A 725 -33.59 46.61 -36.99
N GLU A 726 -33.65 47.58 -36.09
CA GLU A 726 -33.34 47.34 -34.65
C GLU A 726 -34.42 46.51 -33.98
N ALA A 727 -35.72 46.77 -34.28
CA ALA A 727 -36.82 45.94 -33.79
C ALA A 727 -36.74 44.49 -34.28
N ARG A 728 -36.40 44.22 -35.53
CA ARG A 728 -36.21 42.90 -36.10
C ARG A 728 -34.92 42.21 -35.51
N LYS A 729 -33.93 43.02 -35.17
CA LYS A 729 -32.74 42.49 -34.51
C LYS A 729 -33.04 42.07 -33.08
N ALA A 730 -33.76 42.88 -32.29
CA ALA A 730 -34.23 42.58 -30.96
C ALA A 730 -35.18 41.38 -30.92
N GLU A 731 -36.09 41.26 -31.88
CA GLU A 731 -37.00 40.13 -32.02
C GLU A 731 -36.24 38.83 -32.35
N ARG A 732 -35.18 38.87 -33.19
CA ARG A 732 -34.31 37.74 -33.49
C ARG A 732 -33.46 37.35 -32.27
N GLU A 733 -33.00 38.30 -31.46
CA GLU A 733 -32.26 38.03 -30.24
C GLU A 733 -33.18 37.45 -29.15
N ALA A 734 -34.40 37.97 -28.99
CA ALA A 734 -35.40 37.41 -28.09
C ALA A 734 -35.82 35.98 -28.50
N ALA A 735 -36.01 35.73 -29.82
CA ALA A 735 -36.29 34.38 -30.31
C ALA A 735 -35.09 33.42 -30.11
N LYS A 736 -33.85 33.91 -30.22
CA LYS A 736 -32.64 33.10 -29.85
C LYS A 736 -32.58 32.81 -28.39
N GLN A 737 -32.86 33.79 -27.54
CA GLN A 737 -32.86 33.57 -26.08
C GLN A 737 -33.96 32.59 -25.66
N LYS A 738 -35.15 32.69 -26.24
CA LYS A 738 -36.25 31.74 -25.99
C LYS A 738 -35.86 30.29 -26.39
N LYS A 739 -35.24 30.13 -27.56
CA LYS A 739 -34.74 28.82 -27.99
C LYS A 739 -33.59 28.29 -27.09
N LEU A 740 -32.76 29.19 -26.56
CA LEU A 740 -31.72 28.83 -25.60
C LEU A 740 -32.33 28.35 -24.29
N GLN A 741 -33.31 29.07 -23.74
CA GLN A 741 -34.03 28.68 -22.52
C GLN A 741 -34.81 27.36 -22.69
N GLU A 742 -35.50 27.16 -23.84
CA GLU A 742 -36.14 25.87 -24.11
C GLU A 742 -35.16 24.70 -24.22
N ARG A 743 -33.98 24.96 -24.75
CA ARG A 743 -32.90 23.98 -24.81
C ARG A 743 -32.36 23.66 -23.40
N ASP A 744 -32.12 24.68 -22.59
CA ASP A 744 -31.58 24.51 -21.23
C ASP A 744 -32.61 23.83 -20.32
N LEU A 745 -33.90 24.08 -20.47
CA LEU A 745 -34.97 23.33 -19.81
C LEU A 745 -34.98 21.84 -20.22
N LYS A 746 -34.84 21.56 -21.54
CA LYS A 746 -34.72 20.15 -22.01
C LYS A 746 -33.47 19.44 -21.48
N TRP A 747 -32.34 20.15 -21.41
CA TRP A 747 -31.11 19.58 -20.80
C TRP A 747 -31.30 19.33 -19.32
N ALA A 748 -31.90 20.22 -18.56
CA ALA A 748 -32.20 20.06 -17.16
C ALA A 748 -33.16 18.87 -16.88
N GLU A 749 -34.09 18.62 -17.80
CA GLU A 749 -35.01 17.49 -17.71
C GLU A 749 -34.32 16.16 -18.07
N LEU A 750 -33.40 16.16 -19.04
CA LEU A 750 -32.55 15.04 -19.37
C LEU A 750 -31.59 14.69 -18.21
N ASP A 751 -30.96 15.69 -17.60
CA ASP A 751 -30.08 15.52 -16.45
C ASP A 751 -30.83 14.92 -15.25
N LYS A 752 -32.07 15.34 -14.98
CA LYS A 752 -32.90 14.73 -13.95
C LYS A 752 -33.20 13.26 -14.24
N ARG A 753 -33.56 12.94 -15.48
CA ARG A 753 -33.84 11.54 -15.87
C ARG A 753 -32.60 10.65 -15.79
N ASP A 754 -31.45 11.20 -16.13
CA ASP A 754 -30.18 10.44 -16.04
C ASP A 754 -29.69 10.32 -14.60
N ALA A 755 -29.93 11.33 -13.76
CA ALA A 755 -29.70 11.22 -12.30
C ALA A 755 -30.62 10.17 -11.64
N GLU A 756 -31.89 10.08 -12.05
CA GLU A 756 -32.80 9.02 -11.57
C GLU A 756 -32.37 7.63 -12.06
N LYS A 757 -31.96 7.51 -13.33
CA LYS A 757 -31.41 6.23 -13.84
C LYS A 757 -30.13 5.82 -13.12
N LEU A 758 -29.29 6.78 -12.76
CA LEU A 758 -28.07 6.53 -12.00
C LEU A 758 -28.40 6.03 -10.58
N LYS A 759 -29.32 6.69 -9.89
CA LYS A 759 -29.79 6.24 -8.57
C LYS A 759 -30.39 4.83 -8.61
N LEU A 760 -31.21 4.53 -9.62
CA LEU A 760 -31.78 3.20 -9.79
C LEU A 760 -30.73 2.13 -10.12
N LYS A 761 -29.68 2.49 -10.85
CA LYS A 761 -28.51 1.60 -11.08
C LYS A 761 -27.72 1.36 -9.78
N GLU A 762 -27.52 2.38 -8.99
CA GLU A 762 -26.83 2.28 -7.69
C GLU A 762 -27.64 1.44 -6.70
N GLU A 763 -28.96 1.60 -6.59
CA GLU A 763 -29.81 0.75 -5.75
C GLU A 763 -29.78 -0.71 -6.19
N LYS A 764 -29.84 -0.99 -7.48
CA LYS A 764 -29.71 -2.37 -8.02
C LYS A 764 -28.33 -2.95 -7.75
N LYS A 765 -27.27 -2.12 -7.83
CA LYS A 765 -25.91 -2.54 -7.47
C LYS A 765 -25.77 -2.85 -5.99
N LEU A 766 -26.38 -2.01 -5.14
CA LEU A 766 -26.38 -2.18 -3.68
C LEU A 766 -27.19 -3.44 -3.27
N GLU A 767 -28.32 -3.71 -3.91
CA GLU A 767 -29.12 -4.91 -3.67
C GLU A 767 -28.39 -6.20 -4.12
N LYS A 768 -27.69 -6.16 -5.27
CA LYS A 768 -26.81 -7.25 -5.71
C LYS A 768 -25.68 -7.49 -4.69
N LEU A 769 -25.09 -6.42 -4.18
CA LEU A 769 -24.03 -6.51 -3.14
C LEU A 769 -24.57 -7.12 -1.84
N ARG A 770 -25.77 -6.71 -1.40
CA ARG A 770 -26.45 -7.30 -0.22
C ARG A 770 -26.77 -8.78 -0.42
N LYS A 771 -27.25 -9.18 -1.60
CA LYS A 771 -27.49 -10.60 -1.95
C LYS A 771 -26.17 -11.39 -1.98
N LYS A 772 -25.08 -10.81 -2.56
CA LYS A 772 -23.75 -11.42 -2.58
C LYS A 772 -23.18 -11.60 -1.17
N LYS A 773 -23.35 -10.59 -0.29
CA LYS A 773 -22.90 -10.64 1.11
C LYS A 773 -23.69 -11.68 1.94
N ARG A 774 -25.01 -11.81 1.72
CA ARG A 774 -25.83 -12.86 2.36
C ARG A 774 -25.44 -14.26 1.88
N LYS A 775 -25.10 -14.43 0.59
CA LYS A 775 -24.62 -15.70 0.07
C LYS A 775 -23.25 -16.05 0.64
N ALA A 776 -22.32 -15.09 0.65
CA ALA A 776 -20.98 -15.31 1.22
C ALA A 776 -21.02 -15.65 2.72
N LEU A 777 -21.92 -15.05 3.50
CA LEU A 777 -22.13 -15.41 4.91
C LEU A 777 -22.67 -16.84 5.07
N LYS A 778 -23.60 -17.28 4.21
CA LYS A 778 -24.11 -18.67 4.23
C LYS A 778 -23.04 -19.68 3.82
N ASP A 779 -22.23 -19.34 2.82
CA ASP A 779 -21.13 -20.19 2.34
C ASP A 779 -20.00 -20.25 3.37
N ALA A 780 -19.68 -19.15 4.05
CA ALA A 780 -18.74 -19.12 5.16
C ALA A 780 -19.21 -19.96 6.37
N ALA A 781 -20.50 -19.92 6.70
CA ALA A 781 -21.06 -20.76 7.76
C ALA A 781 -20.96 -22.26 7.41
N LYS A 782 -21.31 -22.65 6.18
CA LYS A 782 -21.14 -24.03 5.69
C LYS A 782 -19.67 -24.46 5.66
N GLN A 783 -18.78 -23.53 5.38
CA GLN A 783 -17.34 -23.81 5.37
C GLN A 783 -16.80 -24.01 6.78
N ALA A 784 -17.21 -23.17 7.73
CA ALA A 784 -16.86 -23.33 9.15
C ALA A 784 -17.32 -24.68 9.71
N GLU A 785 -18.49 -25.18 9.27
CA GLU A 785 -19.01 -26.49 9.66
C GLU A 785 -18.17 -27.64 9.05
N ARG A 786 -17.73 -27.52 7.80
CA ARG A 786 -16.80 -28.48 7.17
C ARG A 786 -15.43 -28.47 7.84
N ASP A 787 -14.91 -27.28 8.15
CA ASP A 787 -13.63 -27.12 8.81
C ASP A 787 -13.66 -27.71 10.23
N ALA A 788 -14.77 -27.56 10.96
CA ALA A 788 -14.99 -28.20 12.25
C ALA A 788 -14.97 -29.75 12.14
N MET A 789 -15.61 -30.31 11.10
CA MET A 789 -15.57 -31.75 10.86
C MET A 789 -14.17 -32.26 10.49
N VAL A 790 -13.39 -31.47 9.77
CA VAL A 790 -11.99 -31.82 9.44
C VAL A 790 -11.10 -31.78 10.68
N VAL A 791 -11.24 -30.77 11.52
CA VAL A 791 -10.52 -30.66 12.79
C VAL A 791 -10.86 -31.84 13.72
N GLU A 792 -12.14 -32.22 13.80
CA GLU A 792 -12.56 -33.37 14.61
C GLU A 792 -11.99 -34.69 14.07
N ARG A 793 -11.92 -34.87 12.74
CA ARG A 793 -11.29 -36.06 12.13
C ARG A 793 -9.80 -36.15 12.44
N TYR A 794 -9.08 -35.03 12.44
CA TYR A 794 -7.65 -34.95 12.80
C TYR A 794 -7.46 -35.18 14.31
N ARG A 795 -8.34 -34.65 15.17
CA ARG A 795 -8.33 -34.89 16.62
C ARG A 795 -8.48 -36.38 16.91
N LEU A 796 -9.46 -37.05 16.31
CA LEU A 796 -9.67 -38.49 16.44
C LEU A 796 -8.49 -39.33 15.90
N LYS A 797 -7.83 -38.87 14.85
CA LYS A 797 -6.61 -39.54 14.33
C LYS A 797 -5.45 -39.38 15.29
N PHE A 798 -5.25 -38.19 15.87
CA PHE A 798 -4.23 -37.92 16.85
C PHE A 798 -4.44 -38.70 18.19
N GLU A 799 -5.67 -38.77 18.67
CA GLU A 799 -6.00 -39.59 19.84
C GLU A 799 -5.70 -41.08 19.60
N LYS A 800 -5.98 -41.61 18.43
CA LYS A 800 -5.61 -42.97 18.04
C LYS A 800 -4.10 -43.18 17.97
N GLU A 801 -3.35 -42.20 17.49
CA GLU A 801 -1.88 -42.28 17.47
C GLU A 801 -1.29 -42.15 18.88
N LYS A 802 -1.85 -41.30 19.73
CA LYS A 802 -1.47 -41.16 21.14
C LYS A 802 -1.74 -42.45 21.88
N GLN A 803 -2.90 -43.07 21.74
CA GLN A 803 -3.22 -44.38 22.34
C GLN A 803 -2.27 -45.49 21.85
N LYS A 804 -1.90 -45.48 20.55
CA LYS A 804 -0.90 -46.42 20.03
C LYS A 804 0.51 -46.20 20.60
N ALA A 805 0.88 -44.92 20.83
CA ALA A 805 2.18 -44.57 21.43
C ALA A 805 2.22 -44.99 22.93
N GLU A 806 1.13 -44.72 23.67
CA GLU A 806 0.98 -45.11 25.06
C GLU A 806 0.98 -46.66 25.23
N ALA A 807 0.28 -47.39 24.38
CA ALA A 807 0.30 -48.82 24.32
C ALA A 807 1.69 -49.41 23.97
N LYS A 808 2.46 -48.71 23.09
CA LYS A 808 3.85 -49.08 22.81
C LYS A 808 4.77 -48.80 23.99
N ALA A 809 4.56 -47.69 24.70
CA ALA A 809 5.32 -47.34 25.89
C ALA A 809 5.03 -48.31 27.04
N ALA A 810 3.77 -48.68 27.25
CA ALA A 810 3.37 -49.67 28.24
C ALA A 810 3.99 -51.06 27.98
N LYS A 811 3.96 -51.53 26.71
CA LYS A 811 4.64 -52.80 26.33
C LYS A 811 6.17 -52.75 26.51
N LYS A 812 6.78 -51.55 26.37
CA LYS A 812 8.20 -51.38 26.56
C LYS A 812 8.57 -51.35 28.06
N ALA A 813 7.70 -50.77 28.89
CA ALA A 813 7.82 -50.78 30.35
C ALA A 813 7.66 -52.19 30.93
N GLU A 814 6.69 -52.97 30.47
CA GLU A 814 6.45 -54.36 30.83
C GLU A 814 7.63 -55.29 30.43
N LYS A 815 8.21 -55.06 29.24
CA LYS A 815 9.44 -55.76 28.84
C LYS A 815 10.67 -55.36 29.66
N ALA A 816 10.72 -54.14 30.17
CA ALA A 816 11.82 -53.70 31.05
C ALA A 816 11.69 -54.28 32.47
N SER A 817 10.47 -54.33 33.01
CA SER A 817 10.20 -54.93 34.33
C SER A 817 10.46 -56.45 34.36
N ASN A 818 10.14 -57.16 33.28
CA ASN A 818 10.43 -58.59 33.12
C ASN A 818 11.92 -58.91 32.87
N LYS A 819 12.79 -57.90 32.62
CA LYS A 819 14.21 -58.02 32.43
C LYS A 819 14.98 -57.79 33.74
N THR A 820 14.34 -57.17 34.73
CA THR A 820 14.89 -56.90 36.08
C THR A 820 14.52 -57.98 37.10
N SER A 821 13.63 -58.92 36.73
CA SER A 821 13.21 -60.06 37.57
C SER A 821 13.80 -61.44 37.15
N LYS A 822 14.76 -61.45 36.28
CA LYS A 822 15.67 -62.56 35.97
C LYS A 822 17.11 -62.10 36.29
#